data_abf678c80223dd16ea18b410da39229d
#
_entry.id   abf678c80223dd16ea18b410da39229d
#
_cell.length_a   1.000
_cell.length_b   1.000
_cell.length_c   1.000
_cell.angle_alpha   90.00
_cell.angle_beta   90.00
_cell.angle_gamma   90.00
#
_symmetry.space_group_name_H-M   'P 1'
#
loop_
_entity.id
_entity.type
_entity.pdbx_description
1 polymer ?
#
loop_
_entity_poly.entity_id
_entity_poly.type
_entity_poly.pdbx_seq_one_letter_code
_entity_poly.pdbx_strand_id
1 'polypeptide(L)'
;MAEFLFEIGLEEIPARMIAGAQAELQQRVVAMLERERLVSAGVASKSFATPRRLAVWVANVAERQQDITEELVGPSVKVAYKDGVPTPAAEAFAKKAGITVASLKTITTPKGEYIAATSTKQGLNAADVIASELPKELAGIYWAKNMYWRAGRPERFVRPVRWMVALLGAKLVKVSFGGYEAGSVTYGHRVLFGDEPIALKSPSEYETTLEKSFVVADVEVRRQRIRKALDAVTRTVVGARWREDEELVETVTQLTEWPSVVMGGFEPEYLTLPEEVLVTVMRDHQKYFAVEDKTGKLAPHFLAVLNTEANETGLAVIRHGNERVLRARFNDARFFWEFDQRVPLADRVELLKNVTFQKDLGSYAAKSLRVRKLASGLAGLLLQRKCELNPVALDEAVSLAKTDLTSELVKEFTELQGIVGGLYARAQGFSAAAADAIYDQYKPVSMEDSVPRTVEGGVLAIADKADTIAGMFGLGMEPTGSKDPFALRRAANGIVKILAETTVALPLTLAEVAAAACGQNEALAAKVRGFLAERLEFYLREARGQAYDVVKAVLAAGAEDVRDAVARAEAVTAVRGSDDFAAVSAAFRRMKNILAQAAEKGIAPGARVEDALLAEATEKALAQRSAELAVRVSALRAEKNYKAALESIATLRPQVDAFFDGVMVMAPEAEVRANRLALLTKVLGDFSGIADFSEIVTAG
;
A
#
# COMPACT_ATOMS: atom_id res chain seq x y z
N MET A 1 -35.87 1.77 15.71
CA MET A 1 -34.45 1.83 15.35
C MET A 1 -33.71 2.40 16.56
N ALA A 2 -32.57 1.83 16.91
CA ALA A 2 -31.78 2.20 18.08
C ALA A 2 -30.31 2.38 17.68
N GLU A 3 -29.52 3.07 18.51
CA GLU A 3 -28.08 3.09 18.39
C GLU A 3 -27.50 1.80 18.96
N PHE A 4 -26.45 1.27 18.32
CA PHE A 4 -25.69 0.15 18.83
C PHE A 4 -24.28 0.60 19.22
N LEU A 5 -23.85 0.20 20.41
CA LEU A 5 -22.49 0.38 20.90
C LEU A 5 -21.90 -0.98 21.26
N PHE A 6 -20.71 -1.26 20.76
CA PHE A 6 -19.88 -2.34 21.25
C PHE A 6 -18.51 -1.81 21.66
N GLU A 7 -18.04 -2.20 22.83
CA GLU A 7 -16.67 -1.96 23.30
C GLU A 7 -16.06 -3.28 23.76
N ILE A 8 -14.80 -3.52 23.38
CA ILE A 8 -13.97 -4.56 23.96
C ILE A 8 -12.78 -3.92 24.68
N GLY A 9 -12.71 -4.12 25.98
CA GLY A 9 -11.63 -3.66 26.85
C GLY A 9 -10.57 -4.75 27.01
N LEU A 10 -9.31 -4.33 26.93
CA LEU A 10 -8.15 -5.21 26.81
C LEU A 10 -7.01 -4.75 27.73
N GLU A 11 -6.02 -5.60 27.94
CA GLU A 11 -4.68 -5.12 28.31
C GLU A 11 -4.07 -4.36 27.13
N GLU A 12 -3.04 -3.55 27.39
CA GLU A 12 -2.51 -2.60 26.41
C GLU A 12 -2.09 -3.24 25.09
N ILE A 13 -2.74 -2.79 24.03
CA ILE A 13 -2.49 -3.17 22.64
C ILE A 13 -1.23 -2.42 22.14
N PRO A 14 -0.30 -3.07 21.43
CA PRO A 14 0.81 -2.37 20.81
C PRO A 14 0.31 -1.29 19.83
N ALA A 15 0.78 -0.05 19.97
CA ALA A 15 0.30 1.12 19.23
C ALA A 15 0.15 0.86 17.71
N ARG A 16 1.15 0.21 17.09
CA ARG A 16 1.17 -0.13 15.66
C ARG A 16 0.04 -1.05 15.19
N MET A 17 -0.68 -1.71 16.09
CA MET A 17 -1.77 -2.63 15.76
C MET A 17 -3.16 -2.00 15.95
N ILE A 18 -3.25 -0.83 16.60
CA ILE A 18 -4.54 -0.26 17.03
C ILE A 18 -5.32 0.27 15.84
N ALA A 19 -4.71 1.12 15.00
CA ALA A 19 -5.42 1.77 13.89
C ALA A 19 -6.02 0.74 12.90
N GLY A 20 -5.24 -0.29 12.52
CA GLY A 20 -5.74 -1.36 11.64
C GLY A 20 -6.89 -2.15 12.27
N ALA A 21 -6.76 -2.51 13.55
CA ALA A 21 -7.79 -3.25 14.26
C ALA A 21 -9.06 -2.43 14.51
N GLN A 22 -8.94 -1.12 14.76
CA GLN A 22 -10.07 -0.20 14.87
C GLN A 22 -10.88 -0.14 13.58
N ALA A 23 -10.21 0.06 12.45
CA ALA A 23 -10.84 0.11 11.14
C ALA A 23 -11.49 -1.24 10.78
N GLU A 24 -10.79 -2.35 11.03
CA GLU A 24 -11.32 -3.69 10.76
C GLU A 24 -12.52 -4.03 11.65
N LEU A 25 -12.51 -3.68 12.93
CA LEU A 25 -13.66 -3.86 13.83
C LEU A 25 -14.88 -3.11 13.30
N GLN A 26 -14.72 -1.84 12.93
CA GLN A 26 -15.83 -1.03 12.37
C GLN A 26 -16.38 -1.67 11.11
N GLN A 27 -15.52 -2.01 10.17
CA GLN A 27 -15.92 -2.64 8.90
C GLN A 27 -16.68 -3.96 9.12
N ARG A 28 -16.16 -4.85 9.99
CA ARG A 28 -16.77 -6.15 10.28
C ARG A 28 -18.12 -6.01 10.95
N VAL A 29 -18.23 -5.12 11.94
CA VAL A 29 -19.51 -4.90 12.65
C VAL A 29 -20.56 -4.33 11.71
N VAL A 30 -20.22 -3.33 10.91
CA VAL A 30 -21.17 -2.77 9.93
C VAL A 30 -21.58 -3.81 8.91
N ALA A 31 -20.63 -4.54 8.31
CA ALA A 31 -20.91 -5.59 7.35
C ALA A 31 -21.75 -6.73 7.93
N MET A 32 -21.52 -7.10 9.19
CA MET A 32 -22.35 -8.07 9.91
C MET A 32 -23.79 -7.57 10.05
N LEU A 33 -23.98 -6.33 10.52
CA LEU A 33 -25.32 -5.74 10.68
C LEU A 33 -26.05 -5.60 9.34
N GLU A 34 -25.37 -5.26 8.25
CA GLU A 34 -25.94 -5.23 6.89
C GLU A 34 -26.32 -6.64 6.40
N ARG A 35 -25.43 -7.60 6.53
CA ARG A 35 -25.67 -9.01 6.17
C ARG A 35 -26.87 -9.57 6.91
N GLU A 36 -27.00 -9.24 8.18
CA GLU A 36 -28.11 -9.66 9.03
C GLU A 36 -29.37 -8.78 8.87
N ARG A 37 -29.38 -7.82 7.95
CA ARG A 37 -30.52 -6.93 7.66
C ARG A 37 -30.98 -6.13 8.87
N LEU A 38 -30.06 -5.75 9.70
CA LEU A 38 -30.31 -4.88 10.87
C LEU A 38 -30.05 -3.41 10.57
N VAL A 39 -29.31 -3.12 9.51
CA VAL A 39 -29.05 -1.76 8.99
C VAL A 39 -29.13 -1.75 7.47
N SER A 40 -29.28 -0.56 6.89
CA SER A 40 -29.16 -0.33 5.45
C SER A 40 -27.72 -0.03 5.08
N ALA A 41 -27.35 -0.26 3.80
CA ALA A 41 -26.05 0.10 3.27
C ALA A 41 -25.74 1.59 3.48
N GLY A 42 -24.51 1.88 3.88
CA GLY A 42 -24.07 3.25 4.15
C GLY A 42 -24.56 3.83 5.48
N VAL A 43 -24.93 3.01 6.44
CA VAL A 43 -25.33 3.46 7.78
C VAL A 43 -24.20 4.26 8.44
N ALA A 44 -24.56 5.33 9.16
CA ALA A 44 -23.61 6.13 9.93
C ALA A 44 -23.00 5.30 11.06
N SER A 45 -21.68 5.25 11.11
CA SER A 45 -20.91 4.52 12.14
C SER A 45 -19.66 5.30 12.53
N LYS A 46 -19.21 5.10 13.76
CA LYS A 46 -18.00 5.70 14.32
C LYS A 46 -17.22 4.64 15.09
N SER A 47 -15.91 4.67 14.98
CA SER A 47 -15.05 3.79 15.76
C SER A 47 -14.16 4.57 16.71
N PHE A 48 -13.82 3.95 17.83
CA PHE A 48 -13.02 4.51 18.89
C PHE A 48 -11.91 3.54 19.27
N ALA A 49 -10.76 4.07 19.63
CA ALA A 49 -9.64 3.25 20.10
C ALA A 49 -8.79 3.99 21.12
N THR A 50 -8.29 3.23 22.08
CA THR A 50 -7.21 3.64 23.00
C THR A 50 -6.24 2.46 23.17
N PRO A 51 -5.11 2.61 23.87
CA PRO A 51 -4.26 1.46 24.19
C PRO A 51 -5.02 0.28 24.80
N ARG A 52 -6.12 0.53 25.51
CA ARG A 52 -6.83 -0.46 26.32
C ARG A 52 -8.21 -0.84 25.81
N ARG A 53 -8.68 -0.27 24.68
CA ARG A 53 -10.03 -0.56 24.16
C ARG A 53 -10.14 -0.35 22.65
N LEU A 54 -11.06 -1.09 22.07
CA LEU A 54 -11.60 -0.83 20.73
C LEU A 54 -13.12 -0.75 20.86
N ALA A 55 -13.75 0.21 20.20
CA ALA A 55 -15.20 0.31 20.21
C ALA A 55 -15.75 0.78 18.86
N VAL A 56 -17.03 0.46 18.64
CA VAL A 56 -17.78 0.88 17.46
C VAL A 56 -19.17 1.30 17.87
N TRP A 57 -19.61 2.41 17.33
CA TRP A 57 -20.97 2.91 17.43
C TRP A 57 -21.61 2.89 16.05
N VAL A 58 -22.89 2.46 15.97
CA VAL A 58 -23.65 2.38 14.71
C VAL A 58 -25.04 2.94 14.94
N ALA A 59 -25.46 3.87 14.08
CA ALA A 59 -26.77 4.48 14.12
C ALA A 59 -27.85 3.54 13.54
N ASN A 60 -29.11 3.83 13.87
CA ASN A 60 -30.29 3.31 13.18
C ASN A 60 -30.36 1.77 13.02
N VAL A 61 -29.90 1.02 14.00
CA VAL A 61 -30.00 -0.43 14.03
C VAL A 61 -31.45 -0.83 14.33
N ALA A 62 -32.01 -1.72 13.52
CA ALA A 62 -33.35 -2.25 13.73
C ALA A 62 -33.39 -3.16 14.97
N GLU A 63 -34.48 -3.14 15.74
CA GLU A 63 -34.64 -4.02 16.91
C GLU A 63 -34.92 -5.48 16.55
N ARG A 64 -35.28 -5.72 15.29
CA ARG A 64 -35.58 -7.04 14.74
C ARG A 64 -35.21 -7.07 13.26
N GLN A 65 -34.75 -8.21 12.76
CA GLN A 65 -34.56 -8.45 11.33
C GLN A 65 -35.88 -8.33 10.57
N GLN A 66 -35.82 -7.86 9.34
CA GLN A 66 -36.98 -7.90 8.44
C GLN A 66 -37.33 -9.35 8.11
N ASP A 67 -38.64 -9.62 8.04
CA ASP A 67 -39.14 -10.92 7.59
C ASP A 67 -38.73 -11.15 6.13
N ILE A 68 -38.27 -12.33 5.80
CA ILE A 68 -37.95 -12.71 4.41
C ILE A 68 -39.13 -13.54 3.87
N THR A 69 -39.68 -13.06 2.77
CA THR A 69 -40.63 -13.80 2.01
C THR A 69 -39.95 -14.38 0.77
N GLU A 70 -39.77 -15.68 0.73
CA GLU A 70 -39.17 -16.41 -0.41
C GLU A 70 -40.23 -17.22 -1.13
N GLU A 71 -40.24 -17.13 -2.45
CA GLU A 71 -41.04 -18.03 -3.28
C GLU A 71 -40.24 -19.31 -3.57
N LEU A 72 -40.60 -20.40 -2.94
CA LEU A 72 -39.99 -21.70 -3.15
C LEU A 72 -40.69 -22.40 -4.32
N VAL A 73 -39.93 -22.83 -5.32
CA VAL A 73 -40.43 -23.61 -6.43
C VAL A 73 -40.25 -25.11 -6.13
N GLY A 74 -41.34 -25.84 -6.15
CA GLY A 74 -41.38 -27.25 -5.87
C GLY A 74 -41.36 -28.14 -7.12
N PRO A 75 -41.83 -29.40 -7.02
CA PRO A 75 -41.97 -30.30 -8.15
C PRO A 75 -43.00 -29.81 -9.18
N SER A 76 -42.92 -30.35 -10.41
CA SER A 76 -43.93 -30.03 -11.43
C SER A 76 -45.34 -30.46 -11.00
N VAL A 77 -46.33 -29.72 -11.46
CA VAL A 77 -47.77 -30.03 -11.13
C VAL A 77 -48.11 -31.48 -11.43
N LYS A 78 -47.57 -32.05 -12.51
CA LYS A 78 -47.81 -33.48 -12.87
C LYS A 78 -47.25 -34.49 -11.85
N VAL A 79 -46.21 -34.11 -11.12
CA VAL A 79 -45.60 -34.93 -10.05
C VAL A 79 -46.28 -34.63 -8.70
N ALA A 80 -46.68 -33.40 -8.49
CA ALA A 80 -47.30 -32.94 -7.24
C ALA A 80 -48.76 -33.37 -7.08
N TYR A 81 -49.49 -33.52 -8.18
CA TYR A 81 -50.88 -33.95 -8.16
C TYR A 81 -51.11 -35.11 -9.13
N LYS A 82 -51.89 -36.12 -8.70
CA LYS A 82 -52.37 -37.21 -9.52
C LYS A 82 -53.90 -37.25 -9.44
N ASP A 83 -54.57 -37.06 -10.56
CA ASP A 83 -56.03 -37.00 -10.65
C ASP A 83 -56.65 -35.94 -9.70
N GLY A 84 -55.95 -34.80 -9.52
CA GLY A 84 -56.36 -33.72 -8.63
C GLY A 84 -56.08 -33.96 -7.13
N VAL A 85 -55.52 -35.13 -6.77
CA VAL A 85 -55.18 -35.47 -5.38
C VAL A 85 -53.68 -35.20 -5.12
N PRO A 86 -53.35 -34.53 -4.01
CA PRO A 86 -51.93 -34.29 -3.65
C PRO A 86 -51.17 -35.60 -3.47
N THR A 87 -49.97 -35.66 -4.02
CA THR A 87 -49.03 -36.75 -3.85
C THR A 87 -48.11 -36.54 -2.64
N PRO A 88 -47.40 -37.57 -2.15
CA PRO A 88 -46.40 -37.40 -1.11
C PRO A 88 -45.33 -36.34 -1.43
N ALA A 89 -45.07 -36.05 -2.71
CA ALA A 89 -44.17 -35.01 -3.15
C ALA A 89 -44.72 -33.62 -2.85
N ALA A 90 -46.00 -33.36 -3.05
CA ALA A 90 -46.67 -32.11 -2.71
C ALA A 90 -46.72 -31.92 -1.18
N GLU A 91 -47.04 -32.99 -0.43
CA GLU A 91 -47.04 -32.94 1.04
C GLU A 91 -45.67 -32.65 1.64
N ALA A 92 -44.63 -33.34 1.15
CA ALA A 92 -43.24 -33.09 1.58
C ALA A 92 -42.77 -31.65 1.26
N PHE A 93 -43.15 -31.14 0.09
CA PHE A 93 -42.85 -29.78 -0.29
C PHE A 93 -43.59 -28.74 0.58
N ALA A 94 -44.89 -28.93 0.82
CA ALA A 94 -45.68 -28.06 1.70
C ALA A 94 -45.12 -28.05 3.13
N LYS A 95 -44.76 -29.22 3.66
CA LYS A 95 -44.12 -29.37 4.97
C LYS A 95 -42.77 -28.67 5.02
N LYS A 96 -41.95 -28.80 3.99
CA LYS A 96 -40.67 -28.09 3.87
C LYS A 96 -40.85 -26.56 3.83
N ALA A 97 -41.90 -26.09 3.15
CA ALA A 97 -42.24 -24.67 3.06
C ALA A 97 -42.95 -24.11 4.31
N GLY A 98 -43.32 -24.98 5.27
CA GLY A 98 -44.01 -24.57 6.49
C GLY A 98 -45.47 -24.16 6.29
N ILE A 99 -46.13 -24.65 5.19
CA ILE A 99 -47.50 -24.31 4.84
C ILE A 99 -48.34 -25.57 4.63
N THR A 100 -49.65 -25.38 4.52
CA THR A 100 -50.56 -26.50 4.16
C THR A 100 -50.54 -26.76 2.65
N VAL A 101 -50.85 -27.98 2.23
CA VAL A 101 -50.93 -28.35 0.80
C VAL A 101 -51.95 -27.48 0.07
N ALA A 102 -53.03 -27.09 0.73
CA ALA A 102 -54.06 -26.20 0.18
C ALA A 102 -53.59 -24.78 -0.12
N SER A 103 -52.47 -24.36 0.48
CA SER A 103 -51.87 -23.04 0.29
C SER A 103 -50.83 -23.04 -0.84
N LEU A 104 -50.56 -24.16 -1.50
CA LEU A 104 -49.65 -24.22 -2.64
C LEU A 104 -50.25 -23.50 -3.86
N LYS A 105 -49.41 -22.74 -4.55
CA LYS A 105 -49.76 -22.04 -5.79
C LYS A 105 -49.13 -22.73 -6.97
N THR A 106 -49.71 -22.62 -8.15
CA THR A 106 -49.10 -23.06 -9.40
C THR A 106 -48.44 -21.86 -10.10
N ILE A 107 -47.20 -22.04 -10.54
CA ILE A 107 -46.49 -21.07 -11.34
C ILE A 107 -46.06 -21.64 -12.68
N THR A 108 -46.08 -20.85 -13.72
CA THR A 108 -45.62 -21.27 -15.05
C THR A 108 -44.17 -20.82 -15.25
N THR A 109 -43.34 -21.77 -15.59
CA THR A 109 -41.90 -21.53 -15.90
C THR A 109 -41.63 -21.91 -17.36
N PRO A 110 -40.52 -21.54 -17.98
CA PRO A 110 -40.14 -22.00 -19.32
C PRO A 110 -40.06 -23.53 -19.47
N LYS A 111 -39.99 -24.24 -18.35
CA LYS A 111 -39.90 -25.71 -18.30
C LYS A 111 -41.25 -26.39 -17.98
N GLY A 112 -42.33 -25.64 -17.84
CA GLY A 112 -43.67 -26.13 -17.54
C GLY A 112 -44.26 -25.55 -16.23
N GLU A 113 -45.39 -26.13 -15.78
CA GLU A 113 -46.09 -25.74 -14.55
C GLU A 113 -45.51 -26.46 -13.33
N TYR A 114 -45.23 -25.68 -12.30
CA TYR A 114 -44.65 -26.13 -11.02
C TYR A 114 -45.49 -25.66 -9.86
N ILE A 115 -45.52 -26.42 -8.78
CA ILE A 115 -46.07 -25.90 -7.52
C ILE A 115 -45.10 -24.94 -6.88
N ALA A 116 -45.59 -23.88 -6.26
CA ALA A 116 -44.82 -22.90 -5.54
C ALA A 116 -45.45 -22.64 -4.17
N ALA A 117 -44.61 -22.26 -3.24
CA ALA A 117 -44.99 -21.87 -1.89
C ALA A 117 -44.33 -20.58 -1.50
N THR A 118 -45.10 -19.67 -0.94
CA THR A 118 -44.52 -18.47 -0.30
C THR A 118 -44.19 -18.84 1.15
N SER A 119 -42.89 -18.92 1.45
CA SER A 119 -42.39 -19.17 2.81
C SER A 119 -41.97 -17.86 3.42
N THR A 120 -42.54 -17.45 4.55
CA THR A 120 -42.11 -16.29 5.30
C THR A 120 -41.29 -16.73 6.48
N LYS A 121 -40.00 -16.43 6.41
CA LYS A 121 -39.06 -16.64 7.50
C LYS A 121 -39.11 -15.42 8.41
N GLN A 122 -39.63 -15.60 9.61
CA GLN A 122 -39.69 -14.50 10.58
C GLN A 122 -38.31 -14.05 10.97
N GLY A 123 -38.10 -12.72 10.97
CA GLY A 123 -36.87 -12.11 11.42
C GLY A 123 -36.64 -12.38 12.92
N LEU A 124 -35.38 -12.54 13.30
CA LEU A 124 -34.96 -12.73 14.69
C LEU A 124 -34.80 -11.38 15.40
N ASN A 125 -34.82 -11.39 16.74
CA ASN A 125 -34.50 -10.23 17.55
C ASN A 125 -33.06 -9.81 17.33
N ALA A 126 -32.80 -8.52 17.13
CA ALA A 126 -31.47 -8.01 16.84
C ALA A 126 -30.43 -8.32 17.94
N ALA A 127 -30.83 -8.25 19.21
CA ALA A 127 -29.93 -8.59 20.30
C ALA A 127 -29.44 -10.04 20.24
N ASP A 128 -30.33 -10.99 19.85
CA ASP A 128 -29.98 -12.41 19.76
C ASP A 128 -29.05 -12.66 18.55
N VAL A 129 -29.32 -11.99 17.42
CA VAL A 129 -28.50 -12.06 16.20
C VAL A 129 -27.11 -11.50 16.49
N ILE A 130 -27.01 -10.32 17.07
CA ILE A 130 -25.72 -9.69 17.40
C ILE A 130 -24.95 -10.58 18.41
N ALA A 131 -25.62 -11.11 19.43
CA ALA A 131 -24.99 -11.96 20.43
C ALA A 131 -24.38 -13.24 19.81
N SER A 132 -24.98 -13.78 18.74
CA SER A 132 -24.48 -14.98 18.07
C SER A 132 -23.40 -14.71 17.01
N GLU A 133 -23.47 -13.59 16.31
CA GLU A 133 -22.60 -13.30 15.15
C GLU A 133 -21.36 -12.49 15.52
N LEU A 134 -21.48 -11.50 16.44
CA LEU A 134 -20.38 -10.62 16.79
C LEU A 134 -19.13 -11.36 17.34
N PRO A 135 -19.23 -12.44 18.13
CA PRO A 135 -18.04 -13.18 18.54
C PRO A 135 -17.23 -13.78 17.38
N LYS A 136 -17.89 -14.12 16.27
CA LYS A 136 -17.24 -14.64 15.05
C LYS A 136 -16.46 -13.55 14.35
N GLU A 137 -17.03 -12.35 14.28
CA GLU A 137 -16.36 -11.18 13.70
C GLU A 137 -15.14 -10.77 14.54
N LEU A 138 -15.24 -10.79 15.87
CA LEU A 138 -14.11 -10.51 16.77
C LEU A 138 -12.96 -11.52 16.59
N ALA A 139 -13.29 -12.81 16.49
CA ALA A 139 -12.31 -13.86 16.22
C ALA A 139 -11.64 -13.73 14.85
N GLY A 140 -12.29 -13.08 13.90
CA GLY A 140 -11.81 -12.85 12.55
C GLY A 140 -10.87 -11.64 12.39
N ILE A 141 -10.72 -10.78 13.40
CA ILE A 141 -9.81 -9.61 13.33
C ILE A 141 -8.36 -10.08 13.18
N TYR A 142 -7.67 -9.51 12.20
CA TYR A 142 -6.27 -9.85 11.94
C TYR A 142 -5.32 -9.21 12.98
N TRP A 143 -4.47 -10.05 13.54
CA TRP A 143 -3.40 -9.62 14.44
C TRP A 143 -2.06 -10.22 14.00
N ALA A 144 -1.06 -9.39 13.83
CA ALA A 144 0.30 -9.84 13.48
C ALA A 144 0.91 -10.78 14.54
N LYS A 145 0.52 -10.61 15.80
CA LYS A 145 0.84 -11.50 16.92
C LYS A 145 -0.39 -11.69 17.80
N ASN A 146 -0.67 -12.94 18.11
CA ASN A 146 -1.73 -13.35 19.03
C ASN A 146 -1.12 -13.99 20.28
N MET A 147 -1.87 -14.00 21.36
CA MET A 147 -1.54 -14.74 22.57
C MET A 147 -2.73 -15.59 23.05
N TYR A 148 -2.40 -16.59 23.85
CA TYR A 148 -3.34 -17.38 24.61
C TYR A 148 -3.22 -16.98 26.08
N TRP A 149 -4.34 -16.80 26.76
CA TRP A 149 -4.33 -16.50 28.20
C TRP A 149 -5.26 -17.40 29.02
N ARG A 150 -6.03 -18.28 28.36
CA ARG A 150 -6.98 -19.20 29.01
C ARG A 150 -6.54 -20.63 28.77
N ALA A 151 -6.14 -21.32 29.82
CA ALA A 151 -5.72 -22.70 29.75
C ALA A 151 -6.84 -23.60 29.21
N GLY A 152 -6.53 -24.46 28.23
CA GLY A 152 -7.48 -25.40 27.62
C GLY A 152 -8.54 -24.75 26.73
N ARG A 153 -8.41 -23.48 26.38
CA ARG A 153 -9.30 -22.76 25.47
C ARG A 153 -8.57 -22.32 24.20
N PRO A 154 -9.20 -22.45 23.02
CA PRO A 154 -8.55 -22.16 21.74
C PRO A 154 -8.56 -20.66 21.38
N GLU A 155 -9.21 -19.80 22.17
CA GLU A 155 -9.34 -18.39 21.82
C GLU A 155 -7.99 -17.70 21.80
N ARG A 156 -7.76 -16.99 20.69
CA ARG A 156 -6.58 -16.15 20.48
C ARG A 156 -7.03 -14.71 20.27
N PHE A 157 -6.32 -13.80 20.89
CA PHE A 157 -6.49 -12.37 20.62
C PHE A 157 -5.18 -11.64 20.86
N VAL A 158 -5.12 -10.34 20.53
CA VAL A 158 -3.88 -9.55 20.66
C VAL A 158 -3.44 -9.43 22.13
N ARG A 159 -4.39 -9.27 23.05
CA ARG A 159 -4.21 -9.16 24.52
C ARG A 159 -5.39 -9.78 25.23
N PRO A 160 -5.24 -10.12 26.51
CA PRO A 160 -6.35 -10.57 27.34
C PRO A 160 -7.50 -9.57 27.36
N VAL A 161 -8.72 -10.06 27.15
CA VAL A 161 -9.95 -9.29 27.37
C VAL A 161 -10.13 -9.03 28.85
N ARG A 162 -10.58 -7.83 29.20
CA ARG A 162 -10.83 -7.39 30.58
C ARG A 162 -12.29 -7.05 30.85
N TRP A 163 -12.97 -6.48 29.88
CA TRP A 163 -14.40 -6.19 29.93
C TRP A 163 -14.97 -6.08 28.53
N MET A 164 -16.29 -6.11 28.44
CA MET A 164 -17.00 -5.79 27.18
C MET A 164 -18.27 -5.01 27.50
N VAL A 165 -18.61 -4.08 26.63
CA VAL A 165 -19.90 -3.38 26.62
C VAL A 165 -20.62 -3.70 25.31
N ALA A 166 -21.91 -4.05 25.39
CA ALA A 166 -22.75 -4.18 24.21
C ALA A 166 -24.18 -3.69 24.50
N LEU A 167 -24.54 -2.55 23.91
CA LEU A 167 -25.81 -1.88 24.13
C LEU A 167 -26.52 -1.64 22.80
N LEU A 168 -27.78 -2.01 22.73
CA LEU A 168 -28.71 -1.64 21.65
C LEU A 168 -29.77 -0.70 22.23
N GLY A 169 -29.59 0.62 22.03
CA GLY A 169 -30.29 1.62 22.82
C GLY A 169 -29.99 1.44 24.32
N ALA A 170 -30.99 1.26 25.14
CA ALA A 170 -30.85 0.98 26.57
C ALA A 170 -30.80 -0.55 26.88
N LYS A 171 -30.94 -1.40 25.85
CA LYS A 171 -30.99 -2.87 26.05
C LYS A 171 -29.60 -3.47 26.01
N LEU A 172 -29.29 -4.33 26.97
CA LEU A 172 -28.06 -5.10 27.00
C LEU A 172 -28.10 -6.23 25.97
N VAL A 173 -27.02 -6.39 25.20
CA VAL A 173 -26.77 -7.49 24.27
C VAL A 173 -25.74 -8.45 24.88
N LYS A 174 -26.12 -9.70 25.08
CA LYS A 174 -25.28 -10.72 25.76
C LYS A 174 -24.25 -11.33 24.82
N VAL A 175 -23.23 -10.55 24.48
CA VAL A 175 -22.09 -11.02 23.67
C VAL A 175 -21.10 -11.74 24.59
N SER A 176 -20.66 -12.94 24.22
CA SER A 176 -19.66 -13.70 24.98
C SER A 176 -18.41 -13.90 24.13
N PHE A 177 -17.26 -13.41 24.60
CA PHE A 177 -15.96 -13.57 23.92
C PHE A 177 -14.80 -13.53 24.93
N GLY A 178 -13.77 -14.33 24.68
CA GLY A 178 -12.53 -14.33 25.47
C GLY A 178 -12.70 -14.66 26.95
N GLY A 179 -13.84 -15.22 27.35
CA GLY A 179 -14.17 -15.57 28.74
C GLY A 179 -14.94 -14.50 29.48
N TYR A 180 -15.36 -13.45 28.80
CA TYR A 180 -16.19 -12.38 29.36
C TYR A 180 -17.56 -12.37 28.65
N GLU A 181 -18.58 -11.95 29.39
CA GLU A 181 -19.89 -11.60 28.87
C GLU A 181 -20.03 -10.08 28.88
N ALA A 182 -20.57 -9.52 27.79
CA ALA A 182 -20.74 -8.08 27.69
C ALA A 182 -21.80 -7.58 28.68
N GLY A 183 -21.47 -6.46 29.31
CA GLY A 183 -22.34 -5.71 30.20
C GLY A 183 -22.57 -4.30 29.71
N SER A 184 -22.90 -3.42 30.64
CA SER A 184 -23.02 -1.97 30.43
C SER A 184 -21.91 -1.19 31.14
N VAL A 185 -20.88 -1.87 31.63
CA VAL A 185 -19.82 -1.27 32.47
C VAL A 185 -18.56 -1.08 31.66
N THR A 186 -18.06 0.15 31.61
CA THR A 186 -16.76 0.51 31.08
C THR A 186 -15.85 1.04 32.20
N TYR A 187 -14.59 1.41 31.87
CA TYR A 187 -13.61 1.89 32.83
C TYR A 187 -12.93 3.16 32.33
N GLY A 188 -12.60 4.06 33.24
CA GLY A 188 -11.87 5.29 32.97
C GLY A 188 -10.37 5.08 32.84
N HIS A 189 -9.63 6.19 32.89
CA HIS A 189 -8.17 6.18 32.87
C HIS A 189 -7.63 5.53 34.15
N ARG A 190 -6.76 4.51 33.99
CA ARG A 190 -6.30 3.65 35.10
C ARG A 190 -5.67 4.43 36.24
N VAL A 191 -4.93 5.49 35.96
CA VAL A 191 -4.21 6.28 37.00
C VAL A 191 -5.04 7.48 37.49
N LEU A 192 -5.66 8.24 36.56
CA LEU A 192 -6.37 9.49 36.88
C LEU A 192 -7.75 9.26 37.43
N PHE A 193 -8.43 8.19 37.04
CA PHE A 193 -9.77 7.83 37.47
C PHE A 193 -9.78 6.60 38.39
N GLY A 194 -8.83 5.67 38.24
CA GLY A 194 -8.75 4.41 38.98
C GLY A 194 -9.55 3.28 38.33
N ASP A 195 -9.83 2.25 39.13
CA ASP A 195 -10.52 1.03 38.68
C ASP A 195 -12.05 1.06 38.95
N GLU A 196 -12.61 2.23 39.21
CA GLU A 196 -14.04 2.38 39.45
C GLU A 196 -14.86 2.04 38.21
N PRO A 197 -15.88 1.17 38.30
CA PRO A 197 -16.74 0.82 37.19
C PRO A 197 -17.68 1.97 36.82
N ILE A 198 -17.83 2.20 35.54
CA ILE A 198 -18.68 3.25 34.97
C ILE A 198 -19.83 2.61 34.20
N ALA A 199 -21.05 2.74 34.70
CA ALA A 199 -22.24 2.23 34.05
C ALA A 199 -22.70 3.17 32.94
N LEU A 200 -22.84 2.65 31.72
CA LEU A 200 -23.42 3.31 30.57
C LEU A 200 -24.91 2.98 30.48
N LYS A 201 -25.74 4.00 30.27
CA LYS A 201 -27.21 3.85 30.13
C LYS A 201 -27.62 3.75 28.67
N SER A 202 -26.84 4.38 27.77
CA SER A 202 -27.11 4.41 26.34
C SER A 202 -25.82 4.60 25.54
N PRO A 203 -25.80 4.20 24.26
CA PRO A 203 -24.68 4.43 23.36
C PRO A 203 -24.28 5.91 23.21
N SER A 204 -25.23 6.82 23.23
CA SER A 204 -25.01 8.26 23.01
C SER A 204 -24.18 8.96 24.09
N GLU A 205 -24.13 8.41 25.32
CA GLU A 205 -23.34 9.01 26.42
C GLU A 205 -21.90 8.51 26.48
N TYR A 206 -21.49 7.59 25.58
CA TYR A 206 -20.20 6.91 25.63
C TYR A 206 -19.00 7.86 25.64
N GLU A 207 -18.91 8.75 24.65
CA GLU A 207 -17.79 9.68 24.53
C GLU A 207 -17.72 10.65 25.73
N THR A 208 -18.85 11.26 26.07
CA THR A 208 -18.88 12.25 27.14
C THR A 208 -18.62 11.64 28.52
N THR A 209 -19.01 10.39 28.74
CA THR A 209 -18.76 9.67 29.97
C THR A 209 -17.29 9.30 30.10
N LEU A 210 -16.67 8.82 29.03
CA LEU A 210 -15.25 8.51 29.01
C LEU A 210 -14.39 9.76 29.17
N GLU A 211 -14.75 10.88 28.53
CA GLU A 211 -14.01 12.13 28.68
C GLU A 211 -14.01 12.65 30.13
N LYS A 212 -15.14 12.56 30.83
CA LYS A 212 -15.23 12.88 32.27
C LYS A 212 -14.38 11.95 33.14
N SER A 213 -14.03 10.80 32.61
CA SER A 213 -13.21 9.78 33.28
C SER A 213 -11.77 9.73 32.73
N PHE A 214 -11.32 10.86 32.17
CA PHE A 214 -9.97 11.06 31.63
C PHE A 214 -9.61 10.10 30.46
N VAL A 215 -10.56 9.84 29.58
CA VAL A 215 -10.33 9.06 28.34
C VAL A 215 -10.92 9.78 27.14
N VAL A 216 -10.07 10.21 26.24
CA VAL A 216 -10.44 10.70 24.91
C VAL A 216 -10.49 9.51 23.96
N ALA A 217 -11.66 8.92 23.79
CA ALA A 217 -11.82 7.69 23.00
C ALA A 217 -11.69 7.91 21.50
N ASP A 218 -12.13 9.07 21.01
CA ASP A 218 -11.99 9.48 19.60
C ASP A 218 -10.52 9.77 19.28
N VAL A 219 -9.97 8.98 18.35
CA VAL A 219 -8.56 9.05 17.96
C VAL A 219 -8.22 10.39 17.34
N GLU A 220 -9.11 10.95 16.49
CA GLU A 220 -8.85 12.20 15.80
C GLU A 220 -8.87 13.39 16.78
N VAL A 221 -9.82 13.42 17.69
CA VAL A 221 -9.88 14.43 18.77
C VAL A 221 -8.61 14.36 19.62
N ARG A 222 -8.17 13.15 19.95
CA ARG A 222 -6.94 12.93 20.74
C ARG A 222 -5.69 13.39 20.01
N ARG A 223 -5.58 13.10 18.70
CA ARG A 223 -4.49 13.56 17.81
C ARG A 223 -4.42 15.08 17.77
N GLN A 224 -5.55 15.74 17.56
CA GLN A 224 -5.60 17.20 17.54
C GLN A 224 -5.26 17.83 18.89
N ARG A 225 -5.66 17.20 20.00
CA ARG A 225 -5.27 17.63 21.35
C ARG A 225 -3.77 17.58 21.55
N ILE A 226 -3.11 16.50 21.09
CA ILE A 226 -1.65 16.37 21.13
C ILE A 226 -0.98 17.48 20.32
N ARG A 227 -1.37 17.71 19.08
CA ARG A 227 -0.80 18.75 18.22
C ARG A 227 -0.93 20.15 18.84
N LYS A 228 -2.11 20.49 19.30
CA LYS A 228 -2.34 21.78 20.00
C LYS A 228 -1.48 21.92 21.25
N ALA A 229 -1.27 20.85 22.00
CA ALA A 229 -0.42 20.87 23.18
C ALA A 229 1.06 21.00 22.83
N LEU A 230 1.56 20.30 21.79
CA LEU A 230 2.91 20.47 21.26
C LEU A 230 3.18 21.92 20.85
N ASP A 231 2.26 22.51 20.08
CA ASP A 231 2.33 23.91 19.66
C ASP A 231 2.35 24.88 20.85
N ALA A 232 1.45 24.68 21.80
CA ALA A 232 1.32 25.56 22.95
C ALA A 232 2.57 25.55 23.83
N VAL A 233 3.10 24.35 24.09
CA VAL A 233 4.29 24.17 24.94
C VAL A 233 5.55 24.71 24.23
N THR A 234 5.68 24.49 22.92
CA THR A 234 6.85 24.97 22.18
C THR A 234 6.92 26.48 22.13
N ARG A 235 5.78 27.17 22.03
CA ARG A 235 5.73 28.66 22.02
C ARG A 235 6.27 29.31 23.31
N THR A 236 6.47 28.56 24.38
CA THR A 236 7.11 29.07 25.60
C THR A 236 8.59 29.42 25.40
N VAL A 237 9.23 28.87 24.35
CA VAL A 237 10.60 29.21 23.93
C VAL A 237 10.54 30.06 22.67
N VAL A 238 11.09 31.28 22.75
CA VAL A 238 11.03 32.26 21.65
C VAL A 238 11.76 31.73 20.41
N GLY A 239 11.05 31.66 19.28
CA GLY A 239 11.60 31.22 18.00
C GLY A 239 11.78 29.71 17.85
N ALA A 240 11.35 28.93 18.83
CA ALA A 240 11.35 27.48 18.73
C ALA A 240 10.09 26.96 18.01
N ARG A 241 10.25 25.84 17.35
CA ARG A 241 9.14 25.02 16.83
C ARG A 241 9.46 23.54 17.07
N TRP A 242 8.44 22.70 17.27
CA TRP A 242 8.66 21.27 17.26
C TRP A 242 8.82 20.79 15.82
N ARG A 243 9.68 19.76 15.63
CA ARG A 243 9.86 19.14 14.33
C ARG A 243 8.66 18.25 14.05
N GLU A 244 7.93 18.55 12.97
CA GLU A 244 6.78 17.75 12.58
C GLU A 244 7.19 16.32 12.24
N ASP A 245 6.50 15.35 12.85
CA ASP A 245 6.67 13.91 12.65
C ASP A 245 5.31 13.22 12.80
N GLU A 246 4.66 12.99 11.67
CA GLU A 246 3.31 12.40 11.64
C GLU A 246 3.28 10.98 12.20
N GLU A 247 4.31 10.19 11.94
CA GLU A 247 4.40 8.82 12.43
C GLU A 247 4.56 8.79 13.95
N LEU A 248 5.33 9.72 14.49
CA LEU A 248 5.47 9.85 15.94
C LEU A 248 4.17 10.38 16.57
N VAL A 249 3.49 11.36 15.94
CA VAL A 249 2.17 11.85 16.39
C VAL A 249 1.18 10.69 16.42
N GLU A 250 1.11 9.87 15.35
CA GLU A 250 0.25 8.70 15.33
C GLU A 250 0.61 7.71 16.45
N THR A 251 1.90 7.42 16.62
CA THR A 251 2.38 6.51 17.65
C THR A 251 1.96 6.96 19.05
N VAL A 252 2.21 8.23 19.43
CA VAL A 252 1.86 8.73 20.77
C VAL A 252 0.35 8.91 20.96
N THR A 253 -0.40 9.15 19.89
CA THR A 253 -1.86 9.14 19.92
C THR A 253 -2.39 7.77 20.31
N GLN A 254 -1.77 6.69 19.79
CA GLN A 254 -2.14 5.32 20.12
C GLN A 254 -1.54 4.81 21.45
N LEU A 255 -0.63 5.56 22.07
CA LEU A 255 -0.06 5.23 23.38
C LEU A 255 -0.77 5.92 24.56
N THR A 256 -1.69 6.84 24.29
CA THR A 256 -2.32 7.67 25.33
C THR A 256 -3.83 7.57 25.33
N GLU A 257 -4.44 7.78 26.48
CA GLU A 257 -5.88 7.96 26.69
C GLU A 257 -6.21 9.42 27.05
N TRP A 258 -5.31 10.08 27.83
CA TRP A 258 -5.43 11.48 28.26
C TRP A 258 -4.11 12.21 28.05
N PRO A 259 -3.85 12.68 26.82
CA PRO A 259 -2.56 13.26 26.50
C PRO A 259 -2.37 14.66 27.10
N SER A 260 -1.18 14.89 27.62
CA SER A 260 -0.60 16.20 27.93
C SER A 260 0.84 16.26 27.41
N VAL A 261 1.46 17.43 27.40
CA VAL A 261 2.83 17.61 26.87
C VAL A 261 3.69 18.33 27.88
N VAL A 262 4.93 17.86 28.03
CA VAL A 262 5.96 18.52 28.81
C VAL A 262 7.18 18.78 27.93
N MET A 263 7.80 19.96 28.06
CA MET A 263 9.09 20.27 27.47
C MET A 263 10.20 20.04 28.49
N GLY A 264 11.23 19.30 28.06
CA GLY A 264 12.48 19.15 28.77
C GLY A 264 13.65 19.73 27.98
N GLY A 265 14.80 19.81 28.63
CA GLY A 265 16.04 20.23 28.03
C GLY A 265 17.15 19.19 28.17
N PHE A 266 18.21 19.40 27.41
CA PHE A 266 19.47 18.65 27.56
C PHE A 266 20.65 19.59 27.38
N GLU A 267 21.82 19.15 27.81
CA GLU A 267 23.02 19.97 27.78
C GLU A 267 23.44 20.26 26.32
N PRO A 268 23.68 21.56 25.95
CA PRO A 268 24.04 21.95 24.58
C PRO A 268 25.27 21.24 24.03
N GLU A 269 26.13 20.70 24.87
CA GLU A 269 27.33 19.98 24.46
C GLU A 269 27.01 18.74 23.59
N TYR A 270 25.81 18.11 23.77
CA TYR A 270 25.41 16.99 22.95
C TYR A 270 25.13 17.38 21.48
N LEU A 271 24.87 18.66 21.20
CA LEU A 271 24.69 19.16 19.81
C LEU A 271 25.97 19.06 18.97
N THR A 272 27.10 18.67 19.56
CA THR A 272 28.34 18.30 18.80
C THR A 272 28.24 16.93 18.13
N LEU A 273 27.31 16.08 18.58
CA LEU A 273 26.99 14.82 17.93
C LEU A 273 26.14 15.07 16.68
N PRO A 274 26.18 14.16 15.71
CA PRO A 274 25.30 14.26 14.56
C PRO A 274 23.83 14.33 14.99
N GLU A 275 23.09 15.20 14.34
CA GLU A 275 21.67 15.43 14.63
C GLU A 275 20.84 14.15 14.49
N GLU A 276 21.15 13.34 13.48
CA GLU A 276 20.48 12.07 13.21
C GLU A 276 20.56 11.12 14.39
N VAL A 277 21.69 11.08 15.07
CA VAL A 277 21.88 10.24 16.27
C VAL A 277 21.00 10.75 17.41
N LEU A 278 21.01 12.05 17.68
CA LEU A 278 20.21 12.64 18.76
C LEU A 278 18.71 12.48 18.50
N VAL A 279 18.27 12.75 17.26
CA VAL A 279 16.86 12.64 16.87
C VAL A 279 16.38 11.20 16.95
N THR A 280 17.18 10.23 16.49
CA THR A 280 16.82 8.79 16.59
C THR A 280 16.67 8.37 18.06
N VAL A 281 17.58 8.76 18.93
CA VAL A 281 17.47 8.47 20.36
C VAL A 281 16.19 9.06 20.95
N MET A 282 15.87 10.30 20.65
CA MET A 282 14.65 10.97 21.12
C MET A 282 13.39 10.28 20.56
N ARG A 283 13.33 10.09 19.23
CA ARG A 283 12.17 9.60 18.52
C ARG A 283 11.90 8.12 18.73
N ASP A 284 12.88 7.28 18.47
CA ASP A 284 12.68 5.84 18.39
C ASP A 284 12.77 5.15 19.76
N HIS A 285 13.60 5.68 20.65
CA HIS A 285 13.79 5.09 21.97
C HIS A 285 12.91 5.72 23.05
N GLN A 286 12.68 7.04 23.00
CA GLN A 286 11.95 7.74 24.05
C GLN A 286 10.56 8.25 23.63
N LYS A 287 10.24 8.23 22.33
CA LYS A 287 9.01 8.81 21.76
C LYS A 287 8.88 10.31 22.05
N TYR A 288 10.02 11.02 22.02
CA TYR A 288 10.09 12.47 22.18
C TYR A 288 10.20 13.16 20.83
N PHE A 289 9.58 14.32 20.73
CA PHE A 289 9.70 15.20 19.57
C PHE A 289 10.91 16.11 19.72
N ALA A 290 11.67 16.23 18.66
CA ALA A 290 12.76 17.19 18.57
C ALA A 290 12.21 18.62 18.45
N VAL A 291 12.95 19.58 18.99
CA VAL A 291 12.65 21.00 18.89
C VAL A 291 13.71 21.68 18.04
N GLU A 292 13.28 22.53 17.13
CA GLU A 292 14.14 23.33 16.24
C GLU A 292 14.13 24.79 16.66
N ASP A 293 15.25 25.46 16.43
CA ASP A 293 15.36 26.90 16.54
C ASP A 293 14.79 27.61 15.29
N LYS A 294 14.82 28.94 15.28
CA LYS A 294 14.35 29.78 14.15
C LYS A 294 15.10 29.53 12.82
N THR A 295 16.27 28.87 12.85
CA THR A 295 17.05 28.52 11.66
C THR A 295 16.79 27.11 11.15
N GLY A 296 15.95 26.34 11.84
CA GLY A 296 15.65 24.95 11.53
C GLY A 296 16.71 23.96 12.03
N LYS A 297 17.63 24.38 12.89
CA LYS A 297 18.61 23.52 13.56
C LYS A 297 18.03 22.95 14.85
N LEU A 298 18.49 21.77 15.21
CA LEU A 298 18.12 21.13 16.47
C LEU A 298 18.47 22.05 17.67
N ALA A 299 17.47 22.37 18.47
CA ALA A 299 17.61 23.08 19.72
C ALA A 299 17.80 22.10 20.90
N PRO A 300 18.43 22.49 22.03
CA PRO A 300 18.68 21.61 23.16
C PRO A 300 17.41 21.37 23.99
N HIS A 301 16.29 21.07 23.31
CA HIS A 301 14.99 20.82 23.92
C HIS A 301 14.32 19.62 23.28
N PHE A 302 13.43 18.99 24.00
CA PHE A 302 12.56 17.93 23.52
C PHE A 302 11.14 18.08 24.09
N LEU A 303 10.16 17.47 23.44
CA LEU A 303 8.79 17.41 23.94
C LEU A 303 8.40 15.94 24.16
N ALA A 304 7.88 15.65 25.33
CA ALA A 304 7.33 14.35 25.68
C ALA A 304 5.81 14.43 25.81
N VAL A 305 5.12 13.53 25.12
CA VAL A 305 3.67 13.34 25.30
C VAL A 305 3.45 12.39 26.45
N LEU A 306 2.73 12.84 27.46
CA LEU A 306 2.39 12.09 28.66
C LEU A 306 0.98 11.52 28.54
N ASN A 307 0.72 10.42 29.23
CA ASN A 307 -0.62 9.88 29.42
C ASN A 307 -1.14 10.18 30.83
N THR A 308 -1.09 11.45 31.23
CA THR A 308 -1.50 11.92 32.54
C THR A 308 -1.70 13.43 32.57
N GLU A 309 -2.29 13.93 33.62
CA GLU A 309 -2.36 15.34 33.97
C GLU A 309 -1.68 15.55 35.30
N ALA A 310 -0.85 16.56 35.41
CA ALA A 310 -0.13 16.86 36.65
C ALA A 310 -0.06 18.37 36.86
N ASN A 311 -0.04 18.80 38.12
CA ASN A 311 0.24 20.20 38.51
C ASN A 311 1.71 20.57 38.22
N GLU A 312 2.07 21.83 38.40
CA GLU A 312 3.44 22.32 38.11
C GLU A 312 4.53 21.52 38.83
N THR A 313 4.33 21.15 40.09
CA THR A 313 5.28 20.35 40.85
C THR A 313 5.41 18.94 40.26
N GLY A 314 4.32 18.31 39.91
CA GLY A 314 4.32 17.00 39.26
C GLY A 314 4.97 17.04 37.88
N LEU A 315 4.69 18.07 37.07
CA LEU A 315 5.33 18.27 35.78
C LEU A 315 6.84 18.51 35.92
N ALA A 316 7.30 19.22 36.96
CA ALA A 316 8.73 19.42 37.19
C ALA A 316 9.44 18.09 37.53
N VAL A 317 8.81 17.23 38.31
CA VAL A 317 9.35 15.88 38.63
C VAL A 317 9.40 15.02 37.38
N ILE A 318 8.33 15.01 36.57
CA ILE A 318 8.27 14.24 35.32
C ILE A 318 9.32 14.75 34.34
N ARG A 319 9.46 16.06 34.17
CA ARG A 319 10.49 16.69 33.32
C ARG A 319 11.88 16.23 33.74
N HIS A 320 12.23 16.39 35.02
CA HIS A 320 13.53 15.97 35.51
C HIS A 320 13.82 14.49 35.30
N GLY A 321 12.79 13.63 35.46
CA GLY A 321 12.90 12.20 35.19
C GLY A 321 13.23 11.92 33.71
N ASN A 322 12.52 12.59 32.79
CA ASN A 322 12.73 12.43 31.33
C ASN A 322 14.10 12.99 30.91
N GLU A 323 14.53 14.14 31.42
CA GLU A 323 15.85 14.72 31.17
C GLU A 323 16.97 13.78 31.64
N ARG A 324 16.81 13.15 32.79
CA ARG A 324 17.78 12.18 33.34
C ARG A 324 17.91 10.95 32.42
N VAL A 325 16.79 10.42 31.94
CA VAL A 325 16.80 9.25 31.02
C VAL A 325 17.45 9.65 29.70
N LEU A 326 17.07 10.79 29.13
CA LEU A 326 17.64 11.25 27.86
C LEU A 326 19.14 11.51 27.97
N ARG A 327 19.61 12.11 29.06
CA ARG A 327 21.04 12.32 29.35
C ARG A 327 21.81 10.99 29.37
N ALA A 328 21.27 9.97 30.01
CA ALA A 328 21.89 8.64 30.02
C ALA A 328 22.03 8.08 28.59
N ARG A 329 20.97 8.15 27.80
CA ARG A 329 20.96 7.69 26.41
C ARG A 329 21.90 8.48 25.51
N PHE A 330 21.99 9.79 25.69
CA PHE A 330 22.92 10.63 24.96
C PHE A 330 24.39 10.38 25.36
N ASN A 331 24.65 10.06 26.60
CA ASN A 331 25.97 9.64 27.03
C ASN A 331 26.39 8.31 26.40
N ASP A 332 25.47 7.33 26.32
CA ASP A 332 25.72 6.07 25.61
C ASP A 332 26.00 6.33 24.12
N ALA A 333 25.17 7.14 23.47
CA ALA A 333 25.36 7.49 22.06
C ALA A 333 26.70 8.21 21.79
N ARG A 334 27.07 9.16 22.66
CA ARG A 334 28.36 9.86 22.57
C ARG A 334 29.53 8.90 22.76
N PHE A 335 29.45 8.04 23.76
CA PHE A 335 30.48 7.01 24.01
C PHE A 335 30.69 6.13 22.79
N PHE A 336 29.61 5.60 22.19
CA PHE A 336 29.73 4.72 21.02
C PHE A 336 30.20 5.50 19.80
N TRP A 337 29.75 6.74 19.59
CA TRP A 337 30.20 7.61 18.51
C TRP A 337 31.72 7.82 18.56
N GLU A 338 32.26 8.16 19.71
CA GLU A 338 33.69 8.41 19.92
C GLU A 338 34.50 7.11 19.89
N PHE A 339 33.98 6.02 20.47
CA PHE A 339 34.63 4.72 20.47
C PHE A 339 34.80 4.16 19.07
N ASP A 340 33.73 4.16 18.28
CA ASP A 340 33.72 3.58 16.94
C ASP A 340 34.68 4.30 15.97
N GLN A 341 34.87 5.60 16.13
CA GLN A 341 35.78 6.37 15.29
C GLN A 341 37.28 6.08 15.53
N ARG A 342 37.61 5.37 16.61
CA ARG A 342 38.99 4.93 16.85
C ARG A 342 39.45 3.89 15.85
N VAL A 343 38.53 3.22 15.18
CA VAL A 343 38.81 2.21 14.17
C VAL A 343 38.38 2.74 12.80
N PRO A 344 39.33 2.91 11.87
CA PRO A 344 39.03 3.33 10.51
C PRO A 344 37.97 2.44 9.84
N LEU A 345 37.08 3.00 9.04
CA LEU A 345 36.06 2.23 8.30
C LEU A 345 36.70 1.19 7.39
N ALA A 346 37.86 1.49 6.79
CA ALA A 346 38.61 0.55 5.94
C ALA A 346 39.01 -0.73 6.70
N ASP A 347 39.39 -0.62 7.98
CA ASP A 347 39.77 -1.76 8.81
C ASP A 347 38.54 -2.60 9.21
N ARG A 348 37.35 -1.99 9.25
CA ARG A 348 36.09 -2.68 9.53
C ARG A 348 35.59 -3.55 8.38
N VAL A 349 36.09 -3.37 7.17
CA VAL A 349 35.71 -4.21 6.01
C VAL A 349 35.97 -5.69 6.28
N GLU A 350 37.10 -6.03 6.90
CA GLU A 350 37.43 -7.42 7.24
C GLU A 350 36.45 -8.01 8.29
N LEU A 351 35.88 -7.20 9.18
CA LEU A 351 34.95 -7.65 10.20
C LEU A 351 33.61 -8.11 9.58
N LEU A 352 33.26 -7.64 8.38
CA LEU A 352 32.04 -8.05 7.68
C LEU A 352 32.00 -9.55 7.34
N LYS A 353 33.13 -10.24 7.37
CA LYS A 353 33.21 -11.70 7.24
C LYS A 353 32.47 -12.43 8.35
N ASN A 354 32.36 -11.81 9.52
CA ASN A 354 31.70 -12.34 10.70
C ASN A 354 30.22 -11.95 10.81
N VAL A 355 29.73 -11.10 9.91
CA VAL A 355 28.32 -10.68 9.90
C VAL A 355 27.58 -11.45 8.80
N THR A 356 26.72 -12.36 9.20
CA THR A 356 25.95 -13.18 8.25
C THR A 356 24.89 -12.33 7.54
N PHE A 357 24.91 -12.34 6.20
CA PHE A 357 23.83 -11.77 5.40
C PHE A 357 22.66 -12.75 5.29
N GLN A 358 22.94 -13.93 4.74
CA GLN A 358 21.97 -15.02 4.61
C GLN A 358 22.76 -16.34 4.56
N LYS A 359 22.19 -17.42 5.13
CA LYS A 359 22.91 -18.70 5.34
C LYS A 359 23.58 -19.23 4.07
N ASP A 360 22.88 -19.21 2.93
CA ASP A 360 23.34 -19.80 1.67
C ASP A 360 24.04 -18.77 0.76
N LEU A 361 23.88 -17.48 1.02
CA LEU A 361 24.54 -16.38 0.30
C LEU A 361 25.79 -15.84 1.00
N GLY A 362 26.05 -16.32 2.23
CA GLY A 362 27.25 -16.02 3.00
C GLY A 362 27.18 -14.74 3.82
N SER A 363 28.33 -14.15 4.09
CA SER A 363 28.49 -12.96 4.91
C SER A 363 28.24 -11.65 4.16
N TYR A 364 28.16 -10.54 4.91
CA TYR A 364 28.13 -9.21 4.31
C TYR A 364 29.41 -8.87 3.56
N ALA A 365 30.57 -9.45 3.89
CA ALA A 365 31.77 -9.32 3.07
C ALA A 365 31.58 -9.94 1.68
N ALA A 366 31.00 -11.13 1.60
CA ALA A 366 30.68 -11.76 0.31
C ALA A 366 29.65 -10.94 -0.48
N LYS A 367 28.61 -10.40 0.20
CA LYS A 367 27.63 -9.51 -0.42
C LYS A 367 28.27 -8.24 -0.95
N SER A 368 29.14 -7.57 -0.20
CA SER A 368 29.82 -6.34 -0.63
C SER A 368 30.65 -6.55 -1.89
N LEU A 369 31.30 -7.71 -2.03
CA LEU A 369 32.04 -8.05 -3.26
C LEU A 369 31.12 -8.20 -4.49
N ARG A 370 29.95 -8.85 -4.32
CA ARG A 370 28.95 -8.96 -5.40
C ARG A 370 28.39 -7.59 -5.77
N VAL A 371 28.01 -6.79 -4.77
CA VAL A 371 27.48 -5.43 -4.96
C VAL A 371 28.52 -4.54 -5.66
N ARG A 372 29.81 -4.64 -5.30
CA ARG A 372 30.90 -3.91 -5.95
C ARG A 372 30.99 -4.23 -7.44
N LYS A 373 30.98 -5.52 -7.80
CA LYS A 373 31.00 -5.97 -9.20
C LYS A 373 29.81 -5.44 -9.98
N LEU A 374 28.61 -5.51 -9.39
CA LEU A 374 27.37 -5.05 -9.98
C LEU A 374 27.38 -3.54 -10.16
N ALA A 375 27.73 -2.77 -9.13
CA ALA A 375 27.80 -1.31 -9.17
C ALA A 375 28.81 -0.84 -10.23
N SER A 376 29.98 -1.47 -10.32
CA SER A 376 30.99 -1.18 -11.37
C SER A 376 30.45 -1.44 -12.78
N GLY A 377 29.69 -2.51 -12.98
CA GLY A 377 29.04 -2.80 -14.26
C GLY A 377 28.01 -1.73 -14.66
N LEU A 378 27.13 -1.35 -13.72
CA LEU A 378 26.14 -0.29 -13.95
C LEU A 378 26.81 1.07 -14.20
N ALA A 379 27.87 1.39 -13.42
CA ALA A 379 28.64 2.62 -13.61
C ALA A 379 29.28 2.68 -15.00
N GLY A 380 29.81 1.56 -15.51
CA GLY A 380 30.34 1.48 -16.86
C GLY A 380 29.33 1.84 -17.94
N LEU A 381 28.07 1.35 -17.80
CA LEU A 381 26.97 1.71 -18.72
C LEU A 381 26.62 3.21 -18.63
N LEU A 382 26.57 3.76 -17.43
CA LEU A 382 26.26 5.18 -17.21
C LEU A 382 27.34 6.09 -17.80
N LEU A 383 28.64 5.76 -17.62
CA LEU A 383 29.76 6.51 -18.19
C LEU A 383 29.75 6.47 -19.73
N GLN A 384 29.46 5.32 -20.35
CA GLN A 384 29.26 5.21 -21.81
C GLN A 384 28.15 6.13 -22.31
N ARG A 385 27.12 6.36 -21.48
CA ARG A 385 25.98 7.27 -21.77
C ARG A 385 26.24 8.72 -21.33
N LYS A 386 27.48 9.05 -20.96
CA LYS A 386 27.93 10.38 -20.55
C LYS A 386 27.21 10.93 -19.30
N CYS A 387 26.75 10.01 -18.41
CA CYS A 387 26.22 10.41 -17.13
C CYS A 387 27.38 10.85 -16.21
N GLU A 388 27.20 11.98 -15.52
CA GLU A 388 28.18 12.47 -14.55
C GLU A 388 28.18 11.56 -13.32
N LEU A 389 29.24 10.78 -13.17
CA LEU A 389 29.44 9.85 -12.07
C LEU A 389 30.95 9.89 -11.69
N ASN A 390 31.24 9.92 -10.40
CA ASN A 390 32.60 9.77 -9.89
C ASN A 390 32.88 8.29 -9.55
N PRO A 391 33.63 7.55 -10.40
CA PRO A 391 33.83 6.13 -10.18
C PRO A 391 34.70 5.83 -8.96
N VAL A 392 35.58 6.76 -8.54
CA VAL A 392 36.40 6.60 -7.34
C VAL A 392 35.52 6.71 -6.09
N ALA A 393 34.67 7.74 -6.02
CA ALA A 393 33.74 7.90 -4.91
C ALA A 393 32.73 6.74 -4.81
N LEU A 394 32.27 6.20 -5.95
CA LEU A 394 31.41 5.02 -5.97
C LEU A 394 32.15 3.79 -5.43
N ASP A 395 33.38 3.56 -5.83
CA ASP A 395 34.17 2.38 -5.37
C ASP A 395 34.47 2.47 -3.87
N GLU A 396 34.81 3.65 -3.37
CA GLU A 396 34.93 3.94 -1.94
C GLU A 396 33.61 3.64 -1.20
N ALA A 397 32.51 4.18 -1.71
CA ALA A 397 31.20 4.01 -1.10
C ALA A 397 30.79 2.53 -1.02
N VAL A 398 30.91 1.78 -2.12
CA VAL A 398 30.54 0.35 -2.16
C VAL A 398 31.43 -0.47 -1.22
N SER A 399 32.71 -0.16 -1.14
CA SER A 399 33.65 -0.89 -0.28
C SER A 399 33.34 -0.69 1.21
N LEU A 400 32.85 0.50 1.59
CA LEU A 400 32.60 0.90 2.98
C LEU A 400 31.13 0.79 3.41
N ALA A 401 30.22 0.62 2.48
CA ALA A 401 28.76 0.78 2.69
C ALA A 401 28.19 -0.01 3.87
N LYS A 402 28.68 -1.20 4.16
CA LYS A 402 28.12 -2.07 5.23
C LYS A 402 28.99 -2.13 6.49
N THR A 403 30.07 -1.36 6.54
CA THR A 403 31.05 -1.44 7.64
C THR A 403 30.48 -0.99 8.98
N ASP A 404 29.51 -0.09 8.94
CA ASP A 404 28.78 0.38 10.13
C ASP A 404 27.98 -0.70 10.87
N LEU A 405 27.63 -1.81 10.20
CA LEU A 405 27.03 -2.98 10.86
C LEU A 405 27.96 -3.60 11.93
N THR A 406 29.25 -3.29 11.89
CA THR A 406 30.24 -3.75 12.87
C THR A 406 30.49 -2.74 13.98
N SER A 407 29.85 -1.56 13.94
CA SER A 407 29.99 -0.51 14.94
C SER A 407 29.13 -0.79 16.17
N GLU A 408 29.58 -0.30 17.33
CA GLU A 408 28.79 -0.41 18.55
C GLU A 408 27.55 0.49 18.50
N LEU A 409 27.67 1.65 17.86
CA LEU A 409 26.53 2.57 17.70
C LEU A 409 25.38 1.91 16.92
N VAL A 410 25.65 1.22 15.82
CA VAL A 410 24.58 0.56 15.01
C VAL A 410 24.07 -0.70 15.72
N LYS A 411 24.87 -1.39 16.53
CA LYS A 411 24.39 -2.52 17.34
C LYS A 411 23.36 -2.08 18.39
N GLU A 412 23.52 -0.91 18.98
CA GLU A 412 22.58 -0.35 19.95
C GLU A 412 21.41 0.38 19.27
N PHE A 413 21.68 1.14 18.19
CA PHE A 413 20.73 1.97 17.46
C PHE A 413 20.62 1.46 16.02
N THR A 414 19.95 0.33 15.84
CA THR A 414 19.86 -0.37 14.53
C THR A 414 19.20 0.45 13.44
N GLU A 415 18.37 1.42 13.80
CA GLU A 415 17.69 2.35 12.90
C GLU A 415 18.68 3.27 12.16
N LEU A 416 19.88 3.46 12.72
CA LEU A 416 20.93 4.31 12.16
C LEU A 416 21.85 3.60 11.16
N GLN A 417 21.60 2.32 10.84
CA GLN A 417 22.41 1.61 9.84
C GLN A 417 22.40 2.34 8.49
N GLY A 418 23.54 2.46 7.84
CA GLY A 418 23.76 3.24 6.64
C GLY A 418 24.03 4.72 6.94
N ILE A 419 23.16 5.37 7.71
CA ILE A 419 23.29 6.77 8.12
C ILE A 419 24.63 6.96 8.85
N VAL A 420 24.89 6.16 9.87
CA VAL A 420 26.14 6.21 10.66
C VAL A 420 27.37 5.92 9.80
N GLY A 421 27.28 4.96 8.88
CA GLY A 421 28.33 4.68 7.93
C GLY A 421 28.75 5.91 7.12
N GLY A 422 27.76 6.66 6.60
CA GLY A 422 28.00 7.91 5.88
C GLY A 422 28.57 9.02 6.76
N LEU A 423 28.07 9.15 8.00
CA LEU A 423 28.58 10.13 8.96
C LEU A 423 30.02 9.83 9.38
N TYR A 424 30.36 8.56 9.62
CA TYR A 424 31.74 8.15 9.90
C TYR A 424 32.67 8.38 8.70
N ALA A 425 32.20 8.05 7.47
CA ALA A 425 32.98 8.30 6.27
C ALA A 425 33.32 9.79 6.13
N ARG A 426 32.35 10.68 6.38
CA ARG A 426 32.56 12.13 6.37
C ARG A 426 33.54 12.58 7.46
N ALA A 427 33.40 12.08 8.69
CA ALA A 427 34.28 12.39 9.81
C ALA A 427 35.73 11.92 9.58
N GLN A 428 35.91 10.82 8.85
CA GLN A 428 37.22 10.26 8.49
C GLN A 428 37.81 10.84 7.19
N GLY A 429 37.18 11.86 6.60
CA GLY A 429 37.73 12.63 5.47
C GLY A 429 37.52 12.00 4.08
N PHE A 430 36.60 11.04 3.92
CA PHE A 430 36.18 10.56 2.61
C PHE A 430 35.42 11.66 1.82
N SER A 431 35.36 11.52 0.51
CA SER A 431 34.68 12.50 -0.34
C SER A 431 33.20 12.63 0.04
N ALA A 432 32.63 13.84 -0.14
CA ALA A 432 31.22 14.06 0.12
C ALA A 432 30.31 13.10 -0.68
N ALA A 433 30.69 12.83 -1.94
CA ALA A 433 29.94 11.92 -2.81
C ALA A 433 29.96 10.48 -2.24
N ALA A 434 31.11 9.99 -1.76
CA ALA A 434 31.19 8.67 -1.14
C ALA A 434 30.42 8.61 0.18
N ALA A 435 30.57 9.62 1.03
CA ALA A 435 29.87 9.68 2.32
C ALA A 435 28.35 9.75 2.14
N ASP A 436 27.85 10.56 1.20
CA ASP A 436 26.44 10.67 0.88
C ASP A 436 25.87 9.38 0.26
N ALA A 437 26.63 8.70 -0.58
CA ALA A 437 26.25 7.41 -1.14
C ALA A 437 26.10 6.33 -0.06
N ILE A 438 27.03 6.28 0.90
CA ILE A 438 26.95 5.37 2.05
C ILE A 438 25.73 5.70 2.92
N TYR A 439 25.51 6.97 3.21
CA TYR A 439 24.37 7.44 4.00
C TYR A 439 23.04 7.04 3.38
N ASP A 440 22.90 7.17 2.06
CA ASP A 440 21.64 6.93 1.33
C ASP A 440 21.49 5.48 0.83
N GLN A 441 22.42 4.55 1.13
CA GLN A 441 22.48 3.21 0.55
C GLN A 441 21.21 2.38 0.70
N TYR A 442 20.43 2.61 1.75
CA TYR A 442 19.17 1.89 1.99
C TYR A 442 17.96 2.58 1.37
N LYS A 443 18.08 3.85 0.97
CA LYS A 443 16.96 4.60 0.38
C LYS A 443 16.56 4.03 -0.99
N PRO A 444 15.27 4.19 -1.35
CA PRO A 444 14.15 4.45 -0.45
C PRO A 444 13.78 3.21 0.36
N VAL A 445 13.34 3.39 1.62
CA VAL A 445 12.86 2.29 2.48
C VAL A 445 11.34 2.08 2.38
N SER A 446 10.63 3.04 1.81
CA SER A 446 9.18 2.98 1.49
C SER A 446 8.88 3.75 0.20
N MET A 447 7.62 3.75 -0.21
CA MET A 447 7.19 4.53 -1.39
C MET A 447 7.14 6.05 -1.12
N GLU A 448 6.99 6.44 0.13
CA GLU A 448 6.98 7.83 0.59
C GLU A 448 8.38 8.40 0.84
N ASP A 449 9.37 7.51 1.06
CA ASP A 449 10.74 7.91 1.35
C ASP A 449 11.42 8.54 0.12
N SER A 450 12.38 9.43 0.38
CA SER A 450 13.19 10.07 -0.66
C SER A 450 14.14 9.07 -1.34
N VAL A 451 14.48 9.33 -2.60
CA VAL A 451 15.54 8.60 -3.32
C VAL A 451 16.92 9.09 -2.89
N PRO A 452 18.00 8.33 -3.17
CA PRO A 452 19.37 8.78 -2.95
C PRO A 452 19.67 10.12 -3.61
N ARG A 453 20.43 10.99 -2.92
CA ARG A 453 20.73 12.37 -3.33
C ARG A 453 21.70 12.46 -4.50
N THR A 454 22.59 11.47 -4.66
CA THR A 454 23.67 11.47 -5.64
C THR A 454 23.54 10.32 -6.62
N VAL A 455 24.21 10.44 -7.76
CA VAL A 455 24.28 9.36 -8.77
C VAL A 455 24.93 8.11 -8.17
N GLU A 456 26.04 8.30 -7.43
CA GLU A 456 26.75 7.22 -6.74
C GLU A 456 25.85 6.50 -5.74
N GLY A 457 25.09 7.26 -4.94
CA GLY A 457 24.11 6.70 -4.01
C GLY A 457 23.00 5.94 -4.71
N GLY A 458 22.50 6.43 -5.84
CA GLY A 458 21.52 5.76 -6.68
C GLY A 458 22.04 4.42 -7.22
N VAL A 459 23.26 4.40 -7.75
CA VAL A 459 23.91 3.17 -8.26
C VAL A 459 24.15 2.16 -7.16
N LEU A 460 24.68 2.60 -6.00
CA LEU A 460 24.90 1.75 -4.84
C LEU A 460 23.59 1.12 -4.34
N ALA A 461 22.54 1.92 -4.18
CA ALA A 461 21.24 1.47 -3.70
C ALA A 461 20.57 0.49 -4.67
N ILE A 462 20.68 0.72 -5.99
CA ILE A 462 20.19 -0.22 -7.01
C ILE A 462 20.98 -1.52 -6.93
N ALA A 463 22.32 -1.45 -6.86
CA ALA A 463 23.18 -2.61 -6.82
C ALA A 463 22.93 -3.48 -5.59
N ASP A 464 22.81 -2.89 -4.41
CA ASP A 464 22.51 -3.60 -3.16
C ASP A 464 21.15 -4.31 -3.18
N LYS A 465 20.12 -3.63 -3.68
CA LYS A 465 18.76 -4.18 -3.81
C LYS A 465 18.69 -5.27 -4.88
N ALA A 466 19.35 -5.08 -6.03
CA ALA A 466 19.36 -6.03 -7.12
C ALA A 466 20.15 -7.32 -6.76
N ASP A 467 21.30 -7.21 -6.04
CA ASP A 467 22.03 -8.36 -5.50
C ASP A 467 21.14 -9.18 -4.57
N THR A 468 20.38 -8.51 -3.69
CA THR A 468 19.46 -9.18 -2.77
C THR A 468 18.39 -9.95 -3.52
N ILE A 469 17.73 -9.31 -4.50
CA ILE A 469 16.66 -9.94 -5.30
C ILE A 469 17.21 -11.13 -6.08
N ALA A 470 18.30 -10.94 -6.82
CA ALA A 470 18.92 -12.01 -7.62
C ALA A 470 19.41 -13.18 -6.77
N GLY A 471 20.02 -12.89 -5.60
CA GLY A 471 20.45 -13.91 -4.67
C GLY A 471 19.32 -14.76 -4.12
N MET A 472 18.23 -14.13 -3.66
CA MET A 472 17.06 -14.83 -3.13
C MET A 472 16.31 -15.61 -4.21
N PHE A 473 16.14 -15.05 -5.41
CA PHE A 473 15.54 -15.75 -6.55
C PHE A 473 16.39 -16.94 -7.00
N GLY A 474 17.72 -16.81 -6.97
CA GLY A 474 18.65 -17.91 -7.23
C GLY A 474 18.51 -19.09 -6.25
N LEU A 475 18.06 -18.82 -5.03
CA LEU A 475 17.74 -19.82 -4.01
C LEU A 475 16.28 -20.33 -4.08
N GLY A 476 15.47 -19.84 -5.03
CA GLY A 476 14.04 -20.18 -5.14
C GLY A 476 13.17 -19.52 -4.07
N MET A 477 13.65 -18.46 -3.41
CA MET A 477 12.94 -17.74 -2.35
C MET A 477 12.17 -16.54 -2.91
N GLU A 478 11.32 -16.79 -3.90
CA GLU A 478 10.49 -15.76 -4.53
C GLU A 478 9.30 -15.37 -3.63
N PRO A 479 8.84 -14.10 -3.60
CA PRO A 479 7.65 -13.71 -2.86
C PRO A 479 6.39 -14.39 -3.41
N THR A 480 5.55 -14.94 -2.52
CA THR A 480 4.31 -15.61 -2.89
C THR A 480 3.12 -15.07 -2.10
N GLY A 481 2.03 -14.66 -2.78
CA GLY A 481 0.84 -14.11 -2.12
C GLY A 481 1.20 -12.97 -1.17
N SER A 482 0.82 -13.06 0.11
CA SER A 482 1.17 -12.08 1.16
C SER A 482 2.56 -12.30 1.77
N LYS A 483 3.26 -13.41 1.45
CA LYS A 483 4.55 -13.76 2.06
C LYS A 483 5.70 -13.13 1.28
N ASP A 484 6.47 -12.30 1.97
CA ASP A 484 7.71 -11.67 1.49
C ASP A 484 8.69 -11.49 2.67
N PRO A 485 9.29 -12.58 3.17
CA PRO A 485 10.10 -12.54 4.39
C PRO A 485 11.38 -11.72 4.25
N PHE A 486 11.83 -11.49 3.02
CA PHE A 486 13.06 -10.74 2.71
C PHE A 486 12.78 -9.34 2.17
N ALA A 487 11.51 -8.90 2.17
CA ALA A 487 11.07 -7.60 1.67
C ALA A 487 11.52 -7.32 0.20
N LEU A 488 11.53 -8.35 -0.64
CA LEU A 488 11.98 -8.25 -2.03
C LEU A 488 11.11 -7.32 -2.87
N ARG A 489 9.79 -7.28 -2.60
CA ARG A 489 8.88 -6.32 -3.26
C ARG A 489 9.28 -4.88 -2.93
N ARG A 490 9.65 -4.62 -1.67
CA ARG A 490 10.13 -3.30 -1.25
C ARG A 490 11.45 -2.95 -1.92
N ALA A 491 12.38 -3.89 -2.00
CA ALA A 491 13.66 -3.70 -2.69
C ALA A 491 13.43 -3.37 -4.17
N ALA A 492 12.55 -4.11 -4.87
CA ALA A 492 12.24 -3.88 -6.27
C ALA A 492 11.48 -2.56 -6.51
N ASN A 493 10.52 -2.21 -5.64
CA ASN A 493 9.89 -0.89 -5.65
C ASN A 493 10.92 0.22 -5.49
N GLY A 494 11.93 0.04 -4.62
CA GLY A 494 13.02 0.97 -4.43
C GLY A 494 13.85 1.17 -5.70
N ILE A 495 14.17 0.11 -6.43
CA ILE A 495 14.87 0.21 -7.72
C ILE A 495 14.06 1.02 -8.73
N VAL A 496 12.78 0.70 -8.89
CA VAL A 496 11.87 1.42 -9.81
C VAL A 496 11.78 2.90 -9.43
N LYS A 497 11.60 3.20 -8.14
CA LYS A 497 11.51 4.59 -7.67
C LYS A 497 12.81 5.36 -7.89
N ILE A 498 13.97 4.77 -7.65
CA ILE A 498 15.27 5.41 -7.94
C ILE A 498 15.37 5.72 -9.42
N LEU A 499 15.09 4.77 -10.31
CA LEU A 499 15.12 4.98 -11.75
C LEU A 499 14.13 6.06 -12.21
N ALA A 500 12.98 6.18 -11.55
CA ALA A 500 11.95 7.16 -11.87
C ALA A 500 12.29 8.59 -11.38
N GLU A 501 12.79 8.74 -10.15
CA GLU A 501 12.69 10.00 -9.40
C GLU A 501 14.04 10.68 -9.09
N THR A 502 15.20 10.04 -9.29
CA THR A 502 16.50 10.70 -9.01
C THR A 502 16.64 12.01 -9.78
N THR A 503 17.16 13.06 -9.13
CA THR A 503 17.31 14.39 -9.73
C THR A 503 18.14 14.32 -11.02
N VAL A 504 19.28 13.61 -10.97
CA VAL A 504 20.05 13.26 -12.16
C VAL A 504 19.53 11.92 -12.67
N ALA A 505 19.10 11.89 -13.92
CA ALA A 505 18.57 10.67 -14.53
C ALA A 505 19.63 9.57 -14.57
N LEU A 506 19.23 8.37 -14.17
CA LEU A 506 20.01 7.15 -14.34
C LEU A 506 19.45 6.40 -15.56
N PRO A 507 20.03 6.56 -16.76
CA PRO A 507 19.51 5.95 -17.98
C PRO A 507 19.86 4.45 -18.03
N LEU A 508 19.32 3.68 -17.08
CA LEU A 508 19.43 2.23 -16.99
C LEU A 508 18.07 1.61 -17.26
N THR A 509 18.08 0.49 -17.99
CA THR A 509 16.88 -0.30 -18.23
C THR A 509 16.70 -1.37 -17.17
N LEU A 510 15.46 -1.86 -16.99
CA LEU A 510 15.18 -2.99 -16.08
C LEU A 510 15.95 -4.25 -16.50
N ALA A 511 16.10 -4.48 -17.81
CA ALA A 511 16.88 -5.59 -18.34
C ALA A 511 18.37 -5.49 -17.99
N GLU A 512 18.97 -4.29 -18.08
CA GLU A 512 20.36 -4.07 -17.72
C GLU A 512 20.62 -4.28 -16.23
N VAL A 513 19.73 -3.79 -15.37
CA VAL A 513 19.83 -4.02 -13.92
C VAL A 513 19.72 -5.52 -13.61
N ALA A 514 18.76 -6.22 -14.22
CA ALA A 514 18.58 -7.66 -14.02
C ALA A 514 19.78 -8.47 -14.54
N ALA A 515 20.29 -8.15 -15.73
CA ALA A 515 21.46 -8.81 -16.32
C ALA A 515 22.72 -8.59 -15.48
N ALA A 516 22.96 -7.36 -15.01
CA ALA A 516 24.09 -7.05 -14.14
C ALA A 516 24.05 -7.86 -12.83
N ALA A 517 22.85 -8.02 -12.23
CA ALA A 517 22.66 -8.76 -10.99
C ALA A 517 22.78 -10.28 -11.14
N CYS A 518 22.37 -10.83 -12.29
CA CYS A 518 22.30 -12.28 -12.52
C CYS A 518 23.50 -12.82 -13.31
N GLY A 519 24.35 -11.94 -13.86
CA GLY A 519 25.53 -12.33 -14.65
C GLY A 519 25.11 -13.14 -15.89
N GLN A 520 25.68 -14.33 -16.06
CA GLN A 520 25.42 -15.18 -17.21
C GLN A 520 24.13 -16.02 -17.11
N ASN A 521 23.39 -15.92 -16.02
CA ASN A 521 22.15 -16.69 -15.85
C ASN A 521 20.96 -15.97 -16.47
N GLU A 522 20.76 -16.15 -17.78
CA GLU A 522 19.69 -15.51 -18.56
C GLU A 522 18.29 -15.85 -18.04
N ALA A 523 18.07 -17.10 -17.60
CA ALA A 523 16.76 -17.52 -17.06
C ALA A 523 16.43 -16.79 -15.76
N LEU A 524 17.43 -16.62 -14.88
CA LEU A 524 17.26 -15.84 -13.64
C LEU A 524 17.08 -14.35 -13.96
N ALA A 525 17.84 -13.81 -14.91
CA ALA A 525 17.71 -12.42 -15.34
C ALA A 525 16.30 -12.12 -15.90
N ALA A 526 15.74 -13.03 -16.68
CA ALA A 526 14.37 -12.91 -17.18
C ALA A 526 13.33 -12.86 -16.05
N LYS A 527 13.48 -13.72 -15.01
CA LYS A 527 12.61 -13.70 -13.83
C LYS A 527 12.73 -12.41 -13.03
N VAL A 528 13.95 -11.95 -12.76
CA VAL A 528 14.20 -10.69 -12.04
C VAL A 528 13.64 -9.50 -12.82
N ARG A 529 13.86 -9.45 -14.14
CA ARG A 529 13.28 -8.43 -15.02
C ARG A 529 11.76 -8.44 -14.96
N GLY A 530 11.12 -9.61 -15.05
CA GLY A 530 9.66 -9.74 -14.92
C GLY A 530 9.15 -9.19 -13.59
N PHE A 531 9.83 -9.52 -12.51
CA PHE A 531 9.50 -9.01 -11.17
C PHE A 531 9.65 -7.49 -11.05
N LEU A 532 10.70 -6.91 -11.64
CA LEU A 532 10.86 -5.44 -11.69
C LEU A 532 9.76 -4.77 -12.55
N ALA A 533 9.37 -5.39 -13.66
CA ALA A 533 8.28 -4.90 -14.50
C ALA A 533 6.92 -4.89 -13.76
N GLU A 534 6.62 -5.93 -12.97
CA GLU A 534 5.43 -5.92 -12.09
C GLU A 534 5.48 -4.80 -11.05
N ARG A 535 6.67 -4.43 -10.58
CA ARG A 535 6.81 -3.30 -9.64
C ARG A 535 6.70 -1.96 -10.34
N LEU A 536 7.07 -1.86 -11.62
CA LEU A 536 6.79 -0.67 -12.43
C LEU A 536 5.28 -0.49 -12.63
N GLU A 537 4.54 -1.57 -12.89
CA GLU A 537 3.06 -1.52 -12.94
C GLU A 537 2.49 -0.99 -11.61
N PHE A 538 2.93 -1.55 -10.49
CA PHE A 538 2.53 -1.10 -9.16
C PHE A 538 2.86 0.38 -8.93
N TYR A 539 4.07 0.82 -9.30
CA TYR A 539 4.49 2.22 -9.16
C TYR A 539 3.61 3.18 -9.96
N LEU A 540 3.32 2.85 -11.22
CA LEU A 540 2.45 3.67 -12.07
C LEU A 540 1.03 3.78 -11.52
N ARG A 541 0.49 2.69 -10.99
CA ARG A 541 -0.88 2.66 -10.44
C ARG A 541 -0.98 3.34 -9.09
N GLU A 542 -0.20 2.90 -8.12
CA GLU A 542 -0.37 3.27 -6.72
C GLU A 542 0.37 4.57 -6.37
N ALA A 543 1.60 4.77 -6.86
CA ALA A 543 2.38 5.96 -6.55
C ALA A 543 2.08 7.14 -7.50
N ARG A 544 1.80 6.84 -8.80
CA ARG A 544 1.50 7.87 -9.81
C ARG A 544 0.01 8.04 -10.11
N GLY A 545 -0.86 7.23 -9.49
CA GLY A 545 -2.31 7.32 -9.64
C GLY A 545 -2.82 7.10 -11.06
N GLN A 546 -2.07 6.37 -11.91
CA GLN A 546 -2.45 6.13 -13.29
C GLN A 546 -3.57 5.08 -13.38
N ALA A 547 -4.52 5.28 -14.28
CA ALA A 547 -5.61 4.34 -14.46
C ALA A 547 -5.12 2.99 -15.02
N TYR A 548 -5.78 1.91 -14.65
CA TYR A 548 -5.39 0.53 -15.01
C TYR A 548 -5.19 0.33 -16.51
N ASP A 549 -6.12 0.85 -17.33
CA ASP A 549 -6.07 0.74 -18.79
C ASP A 549 -4.89 1.51 -19.40
N VAL A 550 -4.57 2.68 -18.87
CA VAL A 550 -3.39 3.47 -19.26
C VAL A 550 -2.11 2.71 -18.97
N VAL A 551 -1.99 2.17 -17.76
CA VAL A 551 -0.80 1.41 -17.35
C VAL A 551 -0.62 0.19 -18.24
N LYS A 552 -1.70 -0.57 -18.47
CA LYS A 552 -1.67 -1.74 -19.35
C LYS A 552 -1.26 -1.40 -20.78
N ALA A 553 -1.81 -0.31 -21.34
CA ALA A 553 -1.47 0.16 -22.67
C ALA A 553 0.00 0.56 -22.82
N VAL A 554 0.54 1.27 -21.82
CA VAL A 554 1.94 1.74 -21.84
C VAL A 554 2.91 0.59 -21.68
N LEU A 555 2.66 -0.33 -20.73
CA LEU A 555 3.54 -1.47 -20.50
C LEU A 555 3.53 -2.46 -21.67
N ALA A 556 2.41 -2.62 -22.37
CA ALA A 556 2.33 -3.43 -23.59
C ALA A 556 3.22 -2.88 -24.71
N ALA A 557 3.44 -1.56 -24.76
CA ALA A 557 4.34 -0.91 -25.72
C ALA A 557 5.83 -0.96 -25.30
N GLY A 558 6.13 -1.42 -24.09
CA GLY A 558 7.47 -1.61 -23.53
C GLY A 558 7.65 -1.04 -22.14
N ALA A 559 8.38 -1.76 -21.30
CA ALA A 559 8.55 -1.47 -19.88
C ALA A 559 10.02 -1.32 -19.44
N GLU A 560 10.95 -1.17 -20.37
CA GLU A 560 12.38 -1.23 -20.06
C GLU A 560 12.92 0.06 -19.43
N ASP A 561 12.58 1.21 -19.98
CA ASP A 561 12.96 2.52 -19.42
C ASP A 561 11.83 3.03 -18.53
N VAL A 562 12.09 3.08 -17.23
CA VAL A 562 11.11 3.47 -16.21
C VAL A 562 10.64 4.91 -16.40
N ARG A 563 11.57 5.86 -16.66
CA ARG A 563 11.21 7.28 -16.88
C ARG A 563 10.40 7.49 -18.14
N ASP A 564 10.77 6.76 -19.17
CA ASP A 564 10.04 6.76 -20.43
C ASP A 564 8.61 6.23 -20.25
N ALA A 565 8.44 5.11 -19.51
CA ALA A 565 7.14 4.56 -19.20
C ALA A 565 6.27 5.54 -18.37
N VAL A 566 6.85 6.24 -17.40
CA VAL A 566 6.16 7.29 -16.62
C VAL A 566 5.70 8.42 -17.54
N ALA A 567 6.59 8.95 -18.37
CA ALA A 567 6.27 10.07 -19.29
C ALA A 567 5.18 9.69 -20.31
N ARG A 568 5.22 8.45 -20.83
CA ARG A 568 4.17 7.92 -21.72
C ARG A 568 2.83 7.79 -21.00
N ALA A 569 2.81 7.28 -19.76
CA ALA A 569 1.58 7.13 -18.98
C ALA A 569 0.94 8.48 -18.67
N GLU A 570 1.73 9.47 -18.28
CA GLU A 570 1.26 10.85 -18.05
C GLU A 570 0.68 11.48 -19.32
N ALA A 571 1.34 11.29 -20.46
CA ALA A 571 0.88 11.79 -21.74
C ALA A 571 -0.45 11.13 -22.17
N VAL A 572 -0.57 9.80 -22.04
CA VAL A 572 -1.83 9.09 -22.35
C VAL A 572 -2.95 9.57 -21.45
N THR A 573 -2.70 9.71 -20.14
CA THR A 573 -3.67 10.22 -19.18
C THR A 573 -4.16 11.62 -19.55
N ALA A 574 -3.27 12.49 -20.02
CA ALA A 574 -3.61 13.85 -20.41
C ALA A 574 -4.53 13.94 -21.64
N VAL A 575 -4.48 12.96 -22.56
CA VAL A 575 -5.25 12.99 -23.83
C VAL A 575 -6.43 12.02 -23.85
N ARG A 576 -6.49 11.01 -22.96
CA ARG A 576 -7.51 9.94 -23.01
C ARG A 576 -8.95 10.42 -22.91
N GLY A 577 -9.17 11.59 -22.33
CA GLY A 577 -10.50 12.19 -22.19
C GLY A 577 -11.02 12.92 -23.43
N SER A 578 -10.23 13.01 -24.51
CA SER A 578 -10.68 13.65 -25.74
C SER A 578 -11.46 12.68 -26.64
N ASP A 579 -12.54 13.16 -27.26
CA ASP A 579 -13.40 12.36 -28.15
C ASP A 579 -12.61 11.79 -29.33
N ASP A 580 -11.66 12.55 -29.89
CA ASP A 580 -10.85 12.10 -31.00
C ASP A 580 -9.89 10.99 -30.66
N PHE A 581 -9.25 11.09 -29.48
CA PHE A 581 -8.36 10.03 -28.98
C PHE A 581 -9.15 8.75 -28.62
N ALA A 582 -10.33 8.90 -28.01
CA ALA A 582 -11.21 7.77 -27.71
C ALA A 582 -11.66 7.04 -28.98
N ALA A 583 -12.08 7.79 -30.02
CA ALA A 583 -12.47 7.22 -31.31
C ALA A 583 -11.31 6.48 -32.00
N VAL A 584 -10.11 7.08 -32.05
CA VAL A 584 -8.92 6.44 -32.60
C VAL A 584 -8.54 5.18 -31.81
N SER A 585 -8.61 5.20 -30.47
CA SER A 585 -8.35 4.03 -29.64
C SER A 585 -9.32 2.87 -29.91
N ALA A 586 -10.61 3.18 -30.08
CA ALA A 586 -11.62 2.19 -30.48
C ALA A 586 -11.32 1.59 -31.88
N ALA A 587 -10.91 2.42 -32.81
CA ALA A 587 -10.53 1.99 -34.17
C ALA A 587 -9.27 1.08 -34.13
N PHE A 588 -8.27 1.40 -33.36
CA PHE A 588 -7.07 0.56 -33.16
C PHE A 588 -7.43 -0.81 -32.57
N ARG A 589 -8.35 -0.84 -31.61
CA ARG A 589 -8.89 -2.12 -31.09
C ARG A 589 -9.57 -2.92 -32.20
N ARG A 590 -10.37 -2.27 -33.06
CA ARG A 590 -11.01 -2.92 -34.20
C ARG A 590 -10.00 -3.48 -35.19
N MET A 591 -8.94 -2.70 -35.51
CA MET A 591 -7.84 -3.14 -36.39
C MET A 591 -7.17 -4.41 -35.83
N LYS A 592 -6.81 -4.39 -34.55
CA LYS A 592 -6.14 -5.52 -33.85
C LYS A 592 -7.03 -6.78 -33.85
N ASN A 593 -8.34 -6.63 -33.59
CA ASN A 593 -9.28 -7.73 -33.64
C ASN A 593 -9.42 -8.32 -35.05
N ILE A 594 -9.46 -7.51 -36.11
CA ILE A 594 -9.51 -7.98 -37.46
C ILE A 594 -8.25 -8.76 -37.84
N LEU A 595 -7.07 -8.27 -37.47
CA LEU A 595 -5.81 -8.97 -37.71
C LEU A 595 -5.74 -10.31 -36.94
N ALA A 596 -6.22 -10.35 -35.70
CA ALA A 596 -6.29 -11.58 -34.93
C ALA A 596 -7.22 -12.62 -35.55
N GLN A 597 -8.42 -12.19 -36.00
CA GLN A 597 -9.38 -13.08 -36.69
C GLN A 597 -8.84 -13.58 -38.03
N ALA A 598 -8.08 -12.74 -38.78
CA ALA A 598 -7.40 -13.16 -40.00
C ALA A 598 -6.35 -14.23 -39.71
N ALA A 599 -5.54 -14.05 -38.70
CA ALA A 599 -4.52 -15.02 -38.26
C ALA A 599 -5.13 -16.36 -37.84
N GLU A 600 -6.24 -16.37 -37.09
CA GLU A 600 -6.98 -17.59 -36.71
C GLU A 600 -7.48 -18.37 -37.92
N LYS A 601 -7.81 -17.66 -39.04
CA LYS A 601 -8.23 -18.26 -40.33
C LYS A 601 -7.06 -18.62 -41.23
N GLY A 602 -5.81 -18.48 -40.77
CA GLY A 602 -4.61 -18.73 -41.55
C GLY A 602 -4.37 -17.70 -42.69
N ILE A 603 -4.97 -16.50 -42.58
CA ILE A 603 -4.84 -15.43 -43.57
C ILE A 603 -3.76 -14.46 -43.07
N ALA A 604 -2.65 -14.40 -43.79
CA ALA A 604 -1.56 -13.49 -43.50
C ALA A 604 -1.74 -12.13 -44.18
N PRO A 605 -1.32 -11.01 -43.53
CA PRO A 605 -1.19 -9.72 -44.20
C PRO A 605 -0.13 -9.77 -45.29
N GLY A 606 -0.25 -8.91 -46.30
CA GLY A 606 0.80 -8.72 -47.31
C GLY A 606 2.11 -8.22 -46.66
N ALA A 607 3.26 -8.53 -47.29
CA ALA A 607 4.56 -8.12 -46.76
C ALA A 607 4.75 -6.59 -46.66
N ARG A 608 4.06 -5.86 -47.51
CA ARG A 608 4.02 -4.38 -47.59
C ARG A 608 2.69 -3.92 -48.15
N VAL A 609 2.39 -2.64 -47.96
CA VAL A 609 1.26 -1.98 -48.63
C VAL A 609 1.64 -1.67 -50.08
N GLU A 610 0.83 -2.13 -51.01
CA GLU A 610 1.01 -1.87 -52.45
C GLU A 610 -0.04 -0.86 -52.91
N ASP A 611 0.42 0.32 -53.40
CA ASP A 611 -0.46 1.43 -53.78
C ASP A 611 -1.39 1.05 -54.93
N ALA A 612 -0.96 0.17 -55.83
CA ALA A 612 -1.76 -0.32 -56.96
C ALA A 612 -2.99 -1.14 -56.53
N LEU A 613 -2.93 -1.74 -55.31
CA LEU A 613 -4.02 -2.54 -54.75
C LEU A 613 -4.92 -1.75 -53.76
N LEU A 614 -4.68 -0.45 -53.59
CA LEU A 614 -5.57 0.46 -52.86
C LEU A 614 -6.73 0.85 -53.80
N ALA A 615 -7.80 0.09 -53.76
CA ALA A 615 -8.92 0.27 -54.68
C ALA A 615 -9.79 1.50 -54.35
N GLU A 616 -10.07 1.69 -53.05
CA GLU A 616 -10.98 2.73 -52.58
C GLU A 616 -10.25 4.04 -52.28
N ALA A 617 -10.93 5.18 -52.48
CA ALA A 617 -10.38 6.48 -52.14
C ALA A 617 -10.04 6.63 -50.64
N THR A 618 -10.84 5.99 -49.76
CA THR A 618 -10.65 5.99 -48.32
C THR A 618 -9.43 5.18 -47.87
N GLU A 619 -9.08 4.09 -48.61
CA GLU A 619 -7.83 3.34 -48.40
C GLU A 619 -6.61 4.21 -48.66
N LYS A 620 -6.62 4.92 -49.84
CA LYS A 620 -5.55 5.84 -50.24
C LYS A 620 -5.39 6.99 -49.25
N ALA A 621 -6.51 7.57 -48.79
CA ALA A 621 -6.51 8.64 -47.80
C ALA A 621 -5.94 8.20 -46.46
N LEU A 622 -6.30 7.02 -45.98
CA LEU A 622 -5.72 6.46 -44.72
C LEU A 622 -4.24 6.15 -44.88
N ALA A 623 -3.82 5.52 -45.99
CA ALA A 623 -2.42 5.18 -46.26
C ALA A 623 -1.55 6.43 -46.30
N GLN A 624 -1.97 7.46 -47.07
CA GLN A 624 -1.24 8.72 -47.18
C GLN A 624 -1.16 9.44 -45.84
N ARG A 625 -2.30 9.64 -45.17
CA ARG A 625 -2.34 10.37 -43.88
C ARG A 625 -1.55 9.70 -42.80
N SER A 626 -1.63 8.37 -42.68
CA SER A 626 -0.84 7.62 -41.71
C SER A 626 0.66 7.72 -41.95
N ALA A 627 1.11 7.71 -43.23
CA ALA A 627 2.52 7.88 -43.58
C ALA A 627 3.05 9.27 -43.20
N GLU A 628 2.29 10.34 -43.48
CA GLU A 628 2.64 11.72 -43.07
C GLU A 628 2.76 11.83 -41.53
N LEU A 629 1.80 11.28 -40.82
CA LEU A 629 1.78 11.32 -39.34
C LEU A 629 2.88 10.45 -38.74
N ALA A 630 3.24 9.32 -39.32
CA ALA A 630 4.29 8.43 -38.81
C ALA A 630 5.64 9.16 -38.73
N VAL A 631 5.99 9.97 -39.72
CA VAL A 631 7.21 10.79 -39.71
C VAL A 631 7.18 11.79 -38.53
N ARG A 632 6.07 12.52 -38.40
CA ARG A 632 5.90 13.51 -37.34
C ARG A 632 5.91 12.88 -35.93
N VAL A 633 5.16 11.80 -35.78
CA VAL A 633 5.08 11.06 -34.51
C VAL A 633 6.44 10.48 -34.12
N SER A 634 7.20 9.95 -35.08
CA SER A 634 8.57 9.45 -34.85
C SER A 634 9.51 10.56 -34.34
N ALA A 635 9.46 11.75 -34.94
CA ALA A 635 10.25 12.91 -34.48
C ALA A 635 9.86 13.32 -33.06
N LEU A 636 8.57 13.48 -32.77
CA LEU A 636 8.06 13.84 -31.44
C LEU A 636 8.40 12.79 -30.37
N ARG A 637 8.39 11.50 -30.72
CA ARG A 637 8.84 10.42 -29.84
C ARG A 637 10.34 10.51 -29.53
N ALA A 638 11.16 10.83 -30.52
CA ALA A 638 12.62 11.00 -30.33
C ALA A 638 12.89 12.15 -29.34
N GLU A 639 12.06 13.20 -29.38
CA GLU A 639 12.09 14.32 -28.45
C GLU A 639 11.40 14.03 -27.10
N LYS A 640 10.86 12.84 -26.89
CA LYS A 640 10.01 12.45 -25.74
C LYS A 640 8.78 13.35 -25.53
N ASN A 641 8.32 14.02 -26.59
CA ASN A 641 7.10 14.84 -26.57
C ASN A 641 5.87 14.00 -26.87
N TYR A 642 5.57 13.08 -25.96
CA TYR A 642 4.51 12.08 -26.14
C TYR A 642 3.12 12.67 -26.23
N LYS A 643 2.84 13.76 -25.49
CA LYS A 643 1.54 14.44 -25.57
C LYS A 643 1.25 14.94 -26.99
N ALA A 644 2.18 15.69 -27.58
CA ALA A 644 2.03 16.20 -28.94
C ALA A 644 1.98 15.07 -29.99
N ALA A 645 2.70 13.96 -29.75
CA ALA A 645 2.62 12.78 -30.59
C ALA A 645 1.22 12.14 -30.55
N LEU A 646 0.63 11.98 -29.37
CA LEU A 646 -0.72 11.42 -29.18
C LEU A 646 -1.81 12.33 -29.74
N GLU A 647 -1.70 13.65 -29.54
CA GLU A 647 -2.59 14.64 -30.16
C GLU A 647 -2.51 14.59 -31.71
N SER A 648 -1.31 14.37 -32.23
CA SER A 648 -1.13 14.19 -33.68
C SER A 648 -1.80 12.91 -34.18
N ILE A 649 -1.67 11.79 -33.44
CA ILE A 649 -2.32 10.52 -33.78
C ILE A 649 -3.85 10.66 -33.75
N ALA A 650 -4.41 11.41 -32.79
CA ALA A 650 -5.84 11.66 -32.70
C ALA A 650 -6.42 12.32 -33.92
N THR A 651 -5.62 13.12 -34.68
CA THR A 651 -6.06 13.71 -35.96
C THR A 651 -6.29 12.71 -37.09
N LEU A 652 -5.96 11.41 -36.87
CA LEU A 652 -6.22 10.35 -37.84
C LEU A 652 -7.71 9.90 -37.86
N ARG A 653 -8.50 10.32 -36.89
CA ARG A 653 -9.90 9.92 -36.72
C ARG A 653 -10.72 9.97 -38.01
N PRO A 654 -10.79 11.10 -38.75
CA PRO A 654 -11.65 11.18 -39.94
C PRO A 654 -11.32 10.14 -41.02
N GLN A 655 -10.03 9.84 -41.21
CA GLN A 655 -9.59 8.88 -42.22
C GLN A 655 -9.88 7.45 -41.80
N VAL A 656 -9.74 7.17 -40.48
CA VAL A 656 -10.03 5.84 -39.91
C VAL A 656 -11.54 5.56 -39.96
N ASP A 657 -12.35 6.52 -39.55
CA ASP A 657 -13.82 6.40 -39.61
C ASP A 657 -14.28 6.15 -41.05
N ALA A 658 -13.84 6.99 -42.02
CA ALA A 658 -14.16 6.84 -43.42
C ALA A 658 -13.69 5.50 -44.02
N PHE A 659 -12.53 5.01 -43.58
CA PHE A 659 -12.03 3.68 -43.99
C PHE A 659 -12.96 2.56 -43.52
N PHE A 660 -13.34 2.55 -42.27
CA PHE A 660 -14.18 1.48 -41.73
C PHE A 660 -15.64 1.56 -42.20
N ASP A 661 -16.11 2.71 -42.62
CA ASP A 661 -17.44 2.90 -43.20
C ASP A 661 -17.49 2.47 -44.68
N GLY A 662 -16.40 2.67 -45.41
CA GLY A 662 -16.35 2.44 -46.85
C GLY A 662 -15.64 1.15 -47.31
N VAL A 663 -14.87 0.47 -46.42
CA VAL A 663 -13.97 -0.63 -46.82
C VAL A 663 -14.30 -1.94 -46.11
N MET A 664 -14.63 -2.99 -46.88
CA MET A 664 -14.69 -4.35 -46.36
C MET A 664 -13.28 -4.93 -46.27
N VAL A 665 -12.64 -4.88 -45.11
CA VAL A 665 -11.25 -5.36 -44.93
C VAL A 665 -11.06 -6.81 -45.37
N MET A 666 -12.00 -7.69 -45.04
CA MET A 666 -11.97 -9.11 -45.43
C MET A 666 -12.61 -9.31 -46.81
N ALA A 667 -12.07 -8.62 -47.82
CA ALA A 667 -12.53 -8.73 -49.20
C ALA A 667 -12.43 -10.17 -49.73
N PRO A 668 -13.28 -10.54 -50.75
CA PRO A 668 -13.21 -11.86 -51.38
C PRO A 668 -11.88 -12.10 -52.08
N GLU A 669 -11.35 -11.07 -52.73
CA GLU A 669 -10.11 -11.11 -53.51
C GLU A 669 -8.91 -11.19 -52.58
N ALA A 670 -8.11 -12.27 -52.72
CA ALA A 670 -7.02 -12.58 -51.82
C ALA A 670 -5.93 -11.48 -51.74
N GLU A 671 -5.57 -10.90 -52.88
CA GLU A 671 -4.53 -9.88 -52.97
C GLU A 671 -5.00 -8.55 -52.34
N VAL A 672 -6.23 -8.11 -52.63
CA VAL A 672 -6.83 -6.92 -52.00
C VAL A 672 -6.96 -7.08 -50.49
N ARG A 673 -7.44 -8.23 -50.06
CA ARG A 673 -7.55 -8.59 -48.64
C ARG A 673 -6.19 -8.53 -47.92
N ALA A 674 -5.17 -9.18 -48.52
CA ALA A 674 -3.81 -9.18 -47.96
C ALA A 674 -3.24 -7.75 -47.84
N ASN A 675 -3.48 -6.90 -48.88
CA ASN A 675 -3.03 -5.52 -48.88
C ASN A 675 -3.75 -4.65 -47.81
N ARG A 676 -5.06 -4.85 -47.60
CA ARG A 676 -5.84 -4.19 -46.55
C ARG A 676 -5.35 -4.57 -45.17
N LEU A 677 -5.05 -5.85 -44.95
CA LEU A 677 -4.44 -6.32 -43.68
C LEU A 677 -3.03 -5.75 -43.48
N ALA A 678 -2.23 -5.61 -44.57
CA ALA A 678 -0.91 -4.97 -44.50
C ALA A 678 -1.02 -3.49 -44.12
N LEU A 679 -2.03 -2.76 -44.64
CA LEU A 679 -2.29 -1.37 -44.27
C LEU A 679 -2.63 -1.24 -42.77
N LEU A 680 -3.50 -2.09 -42.21
CA LEU A 680 -3.84 -2.07 -40.81
C LEU A 680 -2.63 -2.41 -39.93
N THR A 681 -1.83 -3.42 -40.34
CA THR A 681 -0.59 -3.79 -39.65
C THR A 681 0.39 -2.63 -39.58
N LYS A 682 0.55 -1.92 -40.71
CA LYS A 682 1.44 -0.75 -40.80
C LYS A 682 0.97 0.37 -39.88
N VAL A 683 -0.33 0.75 -39.92
CA VAL A 683 -0.90 1.81 -39.07
C VAL A 683 -0.72 1.47 -37.59
N LEU A 684 -1.02 0.24 -37.18
CA LEU A 684 -0.79 -0.20 -35.79
C LEU A 684 0.70 -0.12 -35.42
N GLY A 685 1.60 -0.63 -36.26
CA GLY A 685 3.04 -0.62 -36.00
C GLY A 685 3.63 0.79 -35.89
N ASP A 686 3.21 1.72 -36.73
CA ASP A 686 3.71 3.10 -36.74
C ASP A 686 3.34 3.88 -35.46
N PHE A 687 2.22 3.55 -34.81
CA PHE A 687 1.68 4.35 -33.73
C PHE A 687 1.66 3.65 -32.34
N SER A 688 1.77 2.31 -32.27
CA SER A 688 1.72 1.58 -30.99
C SER A 688 2.99 1.70 -30.11
N GLY A 689 4.01 2.42 -30.55
CA GLY A 689 5.26 2.53 -29.81
C GLY A 689 5.21 3.46 -28.58
N ILE A 690 4.11 4.20 -28.37
CA ILE A 690 3.87 5.00 -27.14
C ILE A 690 3.01 4.20 -26.16
N ALA A 691 1.94 3.63 -26.66
CA ALA A 691 1.00 2.81 -25.92
C ALA A 691 0.24 1.88 -26.88
N ASP A 692 -0.17 0.71 -26.42
CA ASP A 692 -1.14 -0.11 -27.14
C ASP A 692 -2.56 0.46 -26.92
N PHE A 693 -3.01 1.29 -27.85
CA PHE A 693 -4.31 1.97 -27.70
C PHE A 693 -5.51 1.02 -27.63
N SER A 694 -5.35 -0.24 -28.04
CA SER A 694 -6.41 -1.24 -27.92
C SER A 694 -6.77 -1.59 -26.47
N GLU A 695 -5.88 -1.30 -25.54
CA GLU A 695 -6.08 -1.53 -24.10
C GLU A 695 -6.82 -0.37 -23.41
N ILE A 696 -6.91 0.80 -24.04
CA ILE A 696 -7.59 1.97 -23.47
C ILE A 696 -9.10 1.72 -23.42
N VAL A 697 -9.69 1.84 -22.22
CA VAL A 697 -11.14 1.74 -22.03
C VAL A 697 -11.78 3.04 -22.48
N THR A 698 -12.54 2.97 -23.56
CA THR A 698 -13.40 4.07 -24.01
C THR A 698 -14.73 3.95 -23.29
N ALA A 699 -15.22 5.03 -22.65
CA ALA A 699 -16.57 5.07 -22.13
C ALA A 699 -17.53 4.79 -23.31
N GLY A 700 -18.25 3.66 -23.22
CA GLY A 700 -19.28 3.28 -24.17
C GLY A 700 -20.56 4.07 -23.94
#